data_6ec96c0547fc06e1a8f4846e4cbbf5a1
#
_entry.id   6ec96c0547fc06e1a8f4846e4cbbf5a1
#
_cell.length_a   1.000
_cell.length_b   1.000
_cell.length_c   1.000
_cell.angle_alpha   90.00
_cell.angle_beta   90.00
_cell.angle_gamma   90.00
#
_symmetry.space_group_name_H-M   'P 1'
#
loop_
_entity.id
_entity.type
_entity.pdbx_description
1 polymer ?
#
loop_
_entity_poly.entity_id
_entity_poly.type
_entity_poly.pdbx_seq_one_letter_code
_entity_poly.pdbx_strand_id
1 'polypeptide(L)'
;MGCFSKHMKKVLVTLLALITITCRIYAIPARPVLITKVQSDGTSLKIFLRGDERYHFTTTSDNMPIVEGYNGNFYYATNKGGSIECSKILAHNENERSHEEIEYVNRNQNLLIELIEAQRNSKTSQDIHDIKAKRANTTRSVGQRTTYHGEKRGLVILVNFSNLTMVTDNAHNEFYLQFNQVGYNHNNHIGSVHDYFYDQSYGTFDLSFDVVGPVTVSRQYSYYGANSPKNSNTDLHVGQMISEACKLADNEVNYADYDWDGDGEVDQVYVIYAGYGEASGAPANTIWPHEYSLTGCAYSGDGDGPITLDGVKIDTYACSCELAGYSGKTMMGIGTACHEFSHCLGLPDFYDVKYNGGFGMESWDIMDSGGYNGPDRNGEVPCGYTAYERWFAGWLSFTELNEMERIKDMPDLGTAPMSYIIYNNSNHDEYFTLENRQNTRWFEYVNTSRNCHGLLITHVDYSARAWLTNSVNTNSEHQRMSIVPADNDYGFYYNDGVNERYVPSNEELEGDLFPGSCGITEFTNISHINVGGRLFNQNDDGTFYLNKPITNIKEAADGLISFDFMGGIYVPKPHSVSAETEESNAFVVHWDIDGEVDSFEIEAAEIRKKTPLESLMISENFANFLTEPGSDDGKMDLSTYLNSYTQINGWSGKRIYTSADGAKIGNSTDSGHLMTPFKESNSNSITIKLAVKSLDNTTTPIKLSLISERNDTVSSCAIANSHEKQSYVFTFTDIAKGYYAVNIQGGEPFYISSFSMFDGDFSENDLSITSMIGLITPVEKYLVSGITEKTYKFANLKAKEFQYRIRAEKDEAYSQWSEYKTIKLDDLNGITSRMYNSNSKVKIYNLNGMKIENVNKGGLYIFDYGTHKKKIVIYD
;
A
#
# COMPACT_ATOMS: atom_id res chain seq x y z
N MET A 1 24.24 43.02 33.92
CA MET A 1 24.49 42.25 32.68
C MET A 1 25.25 40.92 32.88
N GLY A 2 25.69 40.56 34.07
CA GLY A 2 26.43 39.30 34.30
C GLY A 2 25.64 38.06 34.74
N CYS A 3 24.38 38.23 35.10
CA CYS A 3 23.58 37.10 35.63
C CYS A 3 22.70 36.41 34.55
N PHE A 4 22.37 37.10 33.47
CA PHE A 4 21.58 36.54 32.34
C PHE A 4 22.39 35.57 31.45
N SER A 5 23.71 35.75 31.39
CA SER A 5 24.61 34.92 30.56
C SER A 5 24.82 33.50 31.13
N LYS A 6 24.77 33.32 32.44
CA LYS A 6 24.97 32.01 33.09
C LYS A 6 23.73 31.11 33.04
N HIS A 7 22.52 31.72 33.06
CA HIS A 7 21.29 30.95 32.92
C HIS A 7 21.04 30.53 31.47
N MET A 8 21.33 31.43 30.51
CA MET A 8 21.22 31.07 29.08
C MET A 8 22.24 30.02 28.65
N LYS A 9 23.46 30.04 29.20
CA LYS A 9 24.44 28.96 28.96
C LYS A 9 24.02 27.64 29.60
N LYS A 10 23.41 27.64 30.78
CA LYS A 10 22.86 26.41 31.37
C LYS A 10 21.64 25.89 30.61
N VAL A 11 20.74 26.75 30.15
CA VAL A 11 19.58 26.37 29.35
C VAL A 11 20.02 25.88 27.95
N LEU A 12 21.05 26.51 27.35
CA LEU A 12 21.62 26.06 26.09
C LEU A 12 22.39 24.74 26.24
N VAL A 13 23.11 24.52 27.33
CA VAL A 13 23.78 23.23 27.64
C VAL A 13 22.74 22.16 28.00
N THR A 14 21.63 22.53 28.64
CA THR A 14 20.54 21.60 28.95
C THR A 14 19.67 21.32 27.67
N LEU A 15 19.51 22.27 26.75
CA LEU A 15 18.90 22.03 25.45
C LEU A 15 19.83 21.22 24.51
N LEU A 16 21.16 21.45 24.56
CA LEU A 16 22.10 20.60 23.81
C LEU A 16 22.26 19.19 24.45
N ALA A 17 21.96 19.02 25.73
CA ALA A 17 21.95 17.72 26.40
C ALA A 17 20.62 16.94 26.18
N LEU A 18 19.62 17.57 25.57
CA LEU A 18 18.33 16.97 25.23
C LEU A 18 18.22 16.53 23.74
N ILE A 19 19.29 16.76 22.96
CA ILE A 19 19.44 16.13 21.65
C ILE A 19 20.03 14.73 21.92
N THR A 20 19.20 13.85 22.42
CA THR A 20 19.54 12.45 22.68
C THR A 20 19.42 11.65 21.40
N ILE A 21 20.37 11.14 21.05
CA ILE A 21 20.98 9.98 20.40
C ILE A 21 20.04 8.80 20.31
N THR A 22 19.74 8.39 19.08
CA THR A 22 19.00 7.17 18.77
C THR A 22 19.95 6.10 18.29
N CYS A 23 19.79 4.91 18.81
CA CYS A 23 20.44 3.71 18.39
C CYS A 23 19.71 3.11 17.23
N ARG A 24 20.42 2.78 16.16
CA ARG A 24 19.88 1.97 15.07
C ARG A 24 20.21 0.52 15.39
N ILE A 25 19.21 -0.33 15.37
CA ILE A 25 19.32 -1.76 15.23
C ILE A 25 18.62 -2.09 13.94
N TYR A 26 19.31 -2.75 13.06
CA TYR A 26 18.79 -3.19 11.78
C TYR A 26 18.91 -4.71 11.73
N ALA A 27 17.90 -5.38 11.23
CA ALA A 27 17.98 -6.80 11.03
C ALA A 27 16.99 -7.26 9.97
N ILE A 28 17.36 -8.35 9.35
CA ILE A 28 16.50 -9.00 8.37
C ILE A 28 15.34 -9.68 9.09
N PRO A 29 14.09 -9.56 8.58
CA PRO A 29 12.94 -10.26 9.13
C PRO A 29 13.10 -11.77 9.02
N ALA A 30 12.30 -12.52 9.76
CA ALA A 30 12.25 -13.98 9.62
C ALA A 30 11.91 -14.35 8.18
N ARG A 31 12.57 -15.37 7.65
CA ARG A 31 12.34 -15.87 6.30
C ARG A 31 10.85 -16.22 6.10
N PRO A 32 10.14 -15.64 5.12
CA PRO A 32 8.70 -15.80 4.95
C PRO A 32 8.33 -17.11 4.24
N VAL A 33 8.68 -18.26 4.81
CA VAL A 33 8.39 -19.57 4.25
C VAL A 33 7.86 -20.52 5.32
N LEU A 34 7.00 -21.46 4.89
CA LEU A 34 6.58 -22.58 5.74
C LEU A 34 7.73 -23.56 5.97
N ILE A 35 7.98 -23.86 7.23
CA ILE A 35 8.96 -24.82 7.69
C ILE A 35 8.23 -26.08 8.13
N THR A 36 8.62 -27.24 7.63
CA THR A 36 8.05 -28.52 8.09
C THR A 36 8.96 -29.18 9.12
N LYS A 37 8.43 -29.41 10.31
CA LYS A 37 9.13 -30.10 11.41
C LYS A 37 8.48 -31.46 11.68
N VAL A 38 9.32 -32.48 11.86
CA VAL A 38 8.84 -33.81 12.25
C VAL A 38 8.87 -33.90 13.77
N GLN A 39 7.77 -34.30 14.39
CA GLN A 39 7.65 -34.43 15.83
C GLN A 39 7.87 -35.88 16.31
N SER A 40 8.06 -36.09 17.61
CA SER A 40 8.41 -37.39 18.18
C SER A 40 7.27 -38.42 18.10
N ASP A 41 6.03 -37.99 17.88
CA ASP A 41 4.90 -38.89 17.61
C ASP A 41 4.81 -39.35 16.15
N GLY A 42 5.73 -38.86 15.27
CA GLY A 42 5.81 -39.19 13.86
C GLY A 42 4.96 -38.26 12.96
N THR A 43 4.25 -37.26 13.52
CA THR A 43 3.53 -36.26 12.73
C THR A 43 4.48 -35.21 12.16
N SER A 44 4.06 -34.55 11.07
CA SER A 44 4.78 -33.42 10.48
C SER A 44 3.99 -32.15 10.72
N LEU A 45 4.56 -31.19 11.46
CA LEU A 45 3.96 -29.91 11.74
C LEU A 45 4.51 -28.83 10.79
N LYS A 46 3.64 -28.08 10.17
CA LYS A 46 3.99 -26.89 9.38
C LYS A 46 3.98 -25.67 10.30
N ILE A 47 5.07 -24.94 10.33
CA ILE A 47 5.26 -23.79 11.21
C ILE A 47 5.74 -22.58 10.43
N PHE A 48 5.42 -21.38 10.93
CA PHE A 48 6.06 -20.13 10.56
C PHE A 48 6.95 -19.62 11.68
N LEU A 49 8.13 -19.18 11.33
CA LEU A 49 8.88 -18.26 12.14
C LEU A 49 8.48 -16.84 11.77
N ARG A 50 8.26 -15.98 12.76
CA ARG A 50 7.84 -14.59 12.58
C ARG A 50 8.68 -13.70 13.46
N GLY A 51 8.90 -12.47 12.98
CA GLY A 51 9.64 -11.50 13.77
C GLY A 51 11.03 -11.23 13.23
N ASP A 52 11.83 -10.61 14.07
CA ASP A 52 13.22 -10.24 13.83
C ASP A 52 14.08 -10.62 15.04
N GLU A 53 15.35 -10.23 15.06
CA GLU A 53 16.29 -10.47 16.17
C GLU A 53 15.82 -9.87 17.50
N ARG A 54 14.89 -8.91 17.48
CA ARG A 54 14.39 -8.25 18.70
C ARG A 54 13.21 -8.97 19.29
N TYR A 55 12.36 -9.49 18.41
CA TYR A 55 11.17 -10.20 18.80
C TYR A 55 10.70 -11.14 17.71
N HIS A 56 10.86 -12.40 17.96
CA HIS A 56 10.38 -13.45 17.10
C HIS A 56 9.61 -14.52 17.89
N PHE A 57 8.75 -15.23 17.20
CA PHE A 57 7.94 -16.29 17.75
C PHE A 57 7.55 -17.26 16.64
N THR A 58 7.20 -18.47 17.03
CA THR A 58 6.78 -19.52 16.11
C THR A 58 5.27 -19.70 16.18
N THR A 59 4.63 -19.88 15.03
CA THR A 59 3.22 -20.22 14.94
C THR A 59 2.99 -21.46 14.11
N THR A 60 1.83 -22.11 14.29
CA THR A 60 1.29 -23.06 13.30
C THR A 60 0.92 -22.31 12.01
N SER A 61 0.61 -23.05 10.94
CA SER A 61 0.14 -22.47 9.67
C SER A 61 -1.10 -21.58 9.84
N ASP A 62 -1.95 -21.86 10.79
CA ASP A 62 -3.15 -21.10 11.16
C ASP A 62 -2.92 -20.10 12.31
N ASN A 63 -1.69 -19.60 12.46
CA ASN A 63 -1.28 -18.54 13.39
C ASN A 63 -1.42 -18.82 14.89
N MET A 64 -1.58 -20.06 15.32
CA MET A 64 -1.54 -20.36 16.75
C MET A 64 -0.09 -20.33 17.27
N PRO A 65 0.22 -19.49 18.28
CA PRO A 65 1.55 -19.47 18.88
C PRO A 65 1.94 -20.82 19.47
N ILE A 66 3.17 -21.24 19.17
CA ILE A 66 3.75 -22.50 19.64
C ILE A 66 5.16 -22.25 20.17
N VAL A 67 5.60 -23.13 21.04
CA VAL A 67 6.93 -23.10 21.67
C VAL A 67 7.62 -24.45 21.46
N GLU A 68 8.88 -24.41 21.05
CA GLU A 68 9.72 -25.60 20.98
C GLU A 68 10.12 -26.05 22.41
N GLY A 69 9.80 -27.28 22.76
CA GLY A 69 10.20 -27.89 24.03
C GLY A 69 11.62 -28.42 23.99
N TYR A 70 12.22 -28.69 25.14
CA TYR A 70 13.58 -29.27 25.27
C TYR A 70 13.79 -30.61 24.52
N ASN A 71 12.71 -31.26 24.12
CA ASN A 71 12.73 -32.51 23.35
C ASN A 71 12.59 -32.28 21.83
N GLY A 72 12.61 -31.04 21.36
CA GLY A 72 12.50 -30.68 19.96
C GLY A 72 11.08 -30.75 19.37
N ASN A 73 10.06 -31.03 20.21
CA ASN A 73 8.66 -30.99 19.80
C ASN A 73 8.07 -29.60 20.02
N PHE A 74 7.06 -29.25 19.23
CA PHE A 74 6.31 -28.00 19.37
C PHE A 74 5.02 -28.21 20.15
N TYR A 75 4.78 -27.33 21.10
CA TYR A 75 3.62 -27.32 21.97
C TYR A 75 2.89 -25.97 21.83
N TYR A 76 1.58 -25.96 21.96
CA TYR A 76 0.87 -24.66 21.98
C TYR A 76 1.41 -23.78 23.11
N ALA A 77 1.55 -22.49 22.80
CA ALA A 77 1.98 -21.49 23.76
C ALA A 77 0.86 -21.14 24.74
N THR A 78 1.21 -20.69 25.95
CA THR A 78 0.28 -20.10 26.91
C THR A 78 0.86 -18.79 27.43
N ASN A 79 -0.02 -17.81 27.71
CA ASN A 79 0.37 -16.55 28.31
C ASN A 79 0.35 -16.65 29.84
N LYS A 80 1.49 -16.38 30.47
CA LYS A 80 1.59 -16.30 31.90
C LYS A 80 2.22 -14.98 32.35
N GLY A 81 1.34 -14.01 32.57
CA GLY A 81 1.78 -12.67 33.00
C GLY A 81 2.60 -11.92 31.96
N GLY A 82 2.33 -12.10 30.66
CA GLY A 82 3.03 -11.48 29.53
C GLY A 82 4.20 -12.29 28.99
N SER A 83 4.53 -13.44 29.60
CA SER A 83 5.57 -14.36 29.10
C SER A 83 4.96 -15.55 28.37
N ILE A 84 5.60 -15.96 27.29
CA ILE A 84 5.23 -17.16 26.53
C ILE A 84 5.76 -18.38 27.27
N GLU A 85 4.87 -19.31 27.66
CA GLU A 85 5.25 -20.60 28.25
C GLU A 85 4.65 -21.75 27.44
N CYS A 86 5.21 -22.94 27.58
CA CYS A 86 4.73 -24.16 26.95
C CYS A 86 3.50 -24.69 27.66
N SER A 87 2.38 -24.92 26.93
CA SER A 87 1.12 -25.45 27.48
C SER A 87 1.20 -26.95 27.81
N LYS A 88 2.19 -27.67 27.34
CA LYS A 88 2.34 -29.13 27.33
C LYS A 88 1.37 -29.89 26.40
N ILE A 89 0.55 -29.22 25.63
CA ILE A 89 -0.29 -29.82 24.58
C ILE A 89 0.52 -29.78 23.28
N LEU A 90 0.82 -30.96 22.73
CA LEU A 90 1.56 -31.09 21.48
C LEU A 90 0.76 -30.44 20.34
N ALA A 91 1.42 -29.64 19.50
CA ALA A 91 0.74 -28.93 18.43
C ALA A 91 0.72 -29.78 17.14
N HIS A 92 -0.42 -29.79 16.46
CA HIS A 92 -0.59 -30.43 15.15
C HIS A 92 -1.18 -29.44 14.14
N ASN A 93 -1.06 -29.79 12.85
CA ASN A 93 -1.76 -29.05 11.79
C ASN A 93 -3.27 -29.11 12.04
N GLU A 94 -3.99 -28.09 11.58
CA GLU A 94 -5.40 -27.91 11.86
C GLU A 94 -6.26 -29.15 11.63
N ASN A 95 -6.07 -29.83 10.49
CA ASN A 95 -6.82 -31.05 10.12
C ASN A 95 -6.39 -32.32 10.86
N GLU A 96 -5.36 -32.26 11.69
CA GLU A 96 -4.81 -33.38 12.46
C GLU A 96 -5.03 -33.22 13.97
N ARG A 97 -5.67 -32.13 14.40
CA ARG A 97 -5.91 -31.78 15.82
C ARG A 97 -6.87 -32.74 16.51
N SER A 98 -6.48 -33.14 17.70
CA SER A 98 -7.37 -33.84 18.64
C SER A 98 -8.45 -32.89 19.17
N HIS A 99 -9.48 -33.46 19.79
CA HIS A 99 -10.56 -32.66 20.42
C HIS A 99 -10.02 -31.74 21.53
N GLU A 100 -9.02 -32.16 22.28
CA GLU A 100 -8.34 -31.35 23.30
C GLU A 100 -7.63 -30.11 22.68
N GLU A 101 -6.96 -30.32 21.55
CA GLU A 101 -6.29 -29.23 20.84
C GLU A 101 -7.30 -28.23 20.24
N ILE A 102 -8.36 -28.71 19.62
CA ILE A 102 -9.43 -27.86 19.10
C ILE A 102 -10.04 -27.00 20.22
N GLU A 103 -10.32 -27.60 21.38
CA GLU A 103 -10.78 -26.83 22.53
C GLU A 103 -9.76 -25.84 23.07
N TYR A 104 -8.47 -26.18 23.00
CA TYR A 104 -7.38 -25.27 23.40
C TYR A 104 -7.29 -24.10 22.46
N VAL A 105 -7.23 -24.34 21.15
CA VAL A 105 -7.16 -23.33 20.10
C VAL A 105 -8.35 -22.37 20.21
N ASN A 106 -9.57 -22.88 20.31
CA ASN A 106 -10.78 -22.07 20.44
C ASN A 106 -10.80 -21.17 21.68
N ARG A 107 -10.21 -21.63 22.79
CA ARG A 107 -10.10 -20.81 24.01
C ARG A 107 -9.00 -19.76 23.96
N ASN A 108 -8.02 -19.92 23.10
CA ASN A 108 -6.82 -19.11 23.05
C ASN A 108 -6.62 -18.39 21.69
N GLN A 109 -7.68 -18.17 20.93
CA GLN A 109 -7.62 -17.53 19.60
C GLN A 109 -6.99 -16.11 19.63
N ASN A 110 -7.08 -15.39 20.75
CA ASN A 110 -6.47 -14.07 20.92
C ASN A 110 -5.05 -14.11 21.49
N LEU A 111 -4.49 -15.30 21.75
CA LEU A 111 -3.21 -15.43 22.43
C LEU A 111 -2.09 -14.71 21.68
N LEU A 112 -2.08 -14.75 20.36
CA LEU A 112 -1.09 -14.07 19.54
C LEU A 112 -1.15 -12.55 19.76
N ILE A 113 -2.34 -11.96 19.71
CA ILE A 113 -2.56 -10.52 19.93
C ILE A 113 -2.15 -10.14 21.35
N GLU A 114 -2.55 -10.92 22.35
CA GLU A 114 -2.18 -10.68 23.75
C GLU A 114 -0.67 -10.69 23.98
N LEU A 115 0.06 -11.59 23.29
CA LEU A 115 1.50 -11.70 23.38
C LEU A 115 2.21 -10.52 22.70
N ILE A 116 1.74 -10.11 21.53
CA ILE A 116 2.23 -8.92 20.82
C ILE A 116 1.99 -7.67 21.67
N GLU A 117 0.80 -7.49 22.24
CA GLU A 117 0.48 -6.35 23.12
C GLU A 117 1.30 -6.35 24.42
N ALA A 118 1.51 -7.50 25.05
CA ALA A 118 2.35 -7.61 26.24
C ALA A 118 3.80 -7.23 25.95
N GLN A 119 4.31 -7.62 24.81
CA GLN A 119 5.64 -7.26 24.33
C GLN A 119 5.76 -5.76 24.05
N ARG A 120 4.76 -5.16 23.41
CA ARG A 120 4.69 -3.69 23.20
C ARG A 120 4.84 -2.94 24.52
N ASN A 121 4.11 -3.36 25.56
CA ASN A 121 4.11 -2.71 26.87
C ASN A 121 5.42 -2.92 27.63
N SER A 122 6.16 -4.00 27.39
CA SER A 122 7.47 -4.25 28.01
C SER A 122 8.61 -3.49 27.34
N LYS A 123 8.55 -3.28 26.03
CA LYS A 123 9.61 -2.61 25.24
C LYS A 123 9.72 -1.10 25.43
N THR A 124 8.65 -0.40 25.85
CA THR A 124 8.71 1.07 26.07
C THR A 124 9.80 1.48 27.07
N SER A 125 10.11 0.63 28.01
CA SER A 125 11.22 0.87 28.98
C SER A 125 12.60 0.43 28.44
N GLN A 126 12.64 -0.59 27.57
CA GLN A 126 13.87 -1.10 26.97
C GLN A 126 14.33 -0.17 25.82
N ASP A 127 13.40 0.27 24.96
CA ASP A 127 13.69 1.21 23.86
C ASP A 127 14.28 2.54 24.37
N ILE A 128 13.84 3.03 25.53
CA ILE A 128 14.42 4.23 26.17
C ILE A 128 15.86 3.96 26.65
N HIS A 129 16.16 2.73 27.04
CA HIS A 129 17.49 2.31 27.46
C HIS A 129 18.44 2.14 26.27
N ASP A 130 17.98 1.50 25.19
CA ASP A 130 18.75 1.28 23.95
C ASP A 130 19.03 2.60 23.22
N ILE A 131 18.09 3.53 23.26
CA ILE A 131 18.25 4.91 22.79
C ILE A 131 19.39 5.66 23.51
N LYS A 132 19.69 5.33 24.74
CA LYS A 132 20.77 5.99 25.51
C LYS A 132 22.17 5.42 25.23
N ALA A 133 22.29 4.19 24.79
CA ALA A 133 23.56 3.49 24.66
C ALA A 133 24.35 3.84 23.38
N LYS A 134 23.69 4.28 22.32
CA LYS A 134 24.27 4.42 20.97
C LYS A 134 24.68 5.82 20.55
N ARG A 135 24.94 6.73 21.47
CA ARG A 135 25.38 8.01 21.00
C ARG A 135 26.55 8.60 21.70
N ALA A 136 27.61 8.14 21.34
CA ALA A 136 28.76 8.97 21.63
C ALA A 136 29.40 9.60 20.40
N ASN A 137 29.34 9.09 19.25
CA ASN A 137 30.13 9.64 18.13
C ASN A 137 29.74 9.14 16.75
N THR A 138 28.56 9.40 16.25
CA THR A 138 28.43 9.43 14.80
C THR A 138 28.15 10.84 14.35
N THR A 139 29.09 11.45 13.70
CA THR A 139 28.97 12.75 13.04
C THR A 139 28.12 12.71 11.77
N ARG A 140 27.56 11.57 11.40
CA ARG A 140 26.59 11.46 10.33
C ARG A 140 25.32 12.18 10.73
N SER A 141 25.11 13.36 10.19
CA SER A 141 23.84 14.06 10.29
C SER A 141 22.78 13.27 9.50
N VAL A 142 21.89 12.63 10.25
CA VAL A 142 20.73 11.94 9.72
C VAL A 142 19.90 12.91 8.89
N GLY A 143 19.50 12.47 7.69
CA GLY A 143 18.88 13.33 6.69
C GLY A 143 19.86 13.98 5.70
N GLN A 144 21.14 13.92 5.93
CA GLN A 144 22.12 14.23 4.90
C GLN A 144 22.41 12.94 4.13
N ARG A 145 21.99 12.91 2.86
CA ARG A 145 22.35 11.87 1.91
C ARG A 145 23.86 11.75 1.86
N THR A 146 24.39 10.62 2.28
CA THR A 146 25.78 10.31 2.01
C THR A 146 25.83 9.64 0.65
N THR A 147 26.31 10.34 -0.35
CA THR A 147 26.45 9.78 -1.69
C THR A 147 27.80 9.10 -1.81
N TYR A 148 27.79 7.78 -1.90
CA TYR A 148 29.00 7.01 -2.17
C TYR A 148 29.12 6.77 -3.68
N HIS A 149 30.27 7.15 -4.22
CA HIS A 149 30.67 6.92 -5.60
C HIS A 149 32.11 6.40 -5.67
N GLY A 150 32.46 5.81 -6.81
CA GLY A 150 33.78 5.25 -7.05
C GLY A 150 34.04 3.96 -6.27
N GLU A 151 35.32 3.63 -6.16
CA GLU A 151 35.78 2.40 -5.54
C GLU A 151 35.70 2.49 -4.00
N LYS A 152 35.08 1.48 -3.38
CA LYS A 152 35.06 1.25 -1.94
C LYS A 152 35.37 -0.20 -1.63
N ARG A 153 35.86 -0.46 -0.42
CA ARG A 153 36.19 -1.82 0.03
C ARG A 153 35.33 -2.18 1.24
N GLY A 154 34.68 -3.35 1.18
CA GLY A 154 33.99 -3.98 2.31
C GLY A 154 34.84 -5.09 2.90
N LEU A 155 34.68 -5.36 4.19
CA LEU A 155 35.37 -6.43 4.89
C LEU A 155 34.41 -7.56 5.25
N VAL A 156 34.75 -8.79 4.86
CA VAL A 156 34.03 -10.03 5.23
C VAL A 156 34.97 -10.94 6.01
N ILE A 157 34.60 -11.26 7.25
CA ILE A 157 35.38 -12.18 8.10
C ILE A 157 34.61 -13.51 8.22
N LEU A 158 35.20 -14.60 7.78
CA LEU A 158 34.64 -15.95 7.94
C LEU A 158 34.96 -16.46 9.34
N VAL A 159 33.97 -17.03 10.05
CA VAL A 159 34.11 -17.45 11.45
C VAL A 159 33.72 -18.93 11.63
N ASN A 160 34.65 -19.71 12.18
CA ASN A 160 34.39 -20.99 12.76
C ASN A 160 34.22 -20.90 14.27
N PHE A 161 33.45 -21.81 14.85
CA PHE A 161 33.33 -21.98 16.30
C PHE A 161 34.21 -23.12 16.81
N SER A 162 34.48 -23.19 18.10
CA SER A 162 35.31 -24.27 18.69
C SER A 162 34.71 -25.68 18.48
N ASN A 163 33.44 -25.79 18.18
CA ASN A 163 32.70 -27.04 17.96
C ASN A 163 32.03 -27.17 16.58
N LEU A 164 32.12 -26.14 15.76
CA LEU A 164 31.48 -26.11 14.44
C LEU A 164 32.34 -25.35 13.44
N THR A 165 32.70 -25.99 12.34
CA THR A 165 33.45 -25.39 11.23
C THR A 165 32.58 -25.30 10.00
N MET A 166 32.90 -24.38 9.10
CA MET A 166 32.22 -24.27 7.81
C MET A 166 32.29 -25.63 7.06
N VAL A 167 31.18 -25.97 6.44
CA VAL A 167 31.02 -27.20 5.65
C VAL A 167 31.07 -26.97 4.15
N THR A 168 31.07 -25.68 3.75
CA THR A 168 31.25 -25.26 2.37
C THR A 168 32.67 -25.63 1.91
N ASP A 169 32.79 -26.38 0.81
CA ASP A 169 34.09 -26.78 0.25
C ASP A 169 34.89 -25.52 -0.16
N ASN A 170 36.12 -25.39 0.36
CA ASN A 170 36.96 -24.21 0.12
C ASN A 170 36.22 -22.86 0.41
N ALA A 171 35.61 -22.78 1.59
CA ALA A 171 34.72 -21.68 2.00
C ALA A 171 35.27 -20.27 1.69
N HIS A 172 36.56 -20.03 1.98
CA HIS A 172 37.19 -18.76 1.66
C HIS A 172 37.03 -18.37 0.18
N ASN A 173 37.34 -19.27 -0.74
CA ASN A 173 37.26 -19.00 -2.17
C ASN A 173 35.79 -18.87 -2.64
N GLU A 174 34.89 -19.71 -2.14
CA GLU A 174 33.49 -19.67 -2.53
C GLU A 174 32.83 -18.36 -2.08
N PHE A 175 33.08 -17.91 -0.85
CA PHE A 175 32.58 -16.61 -0.39
C PHE A 175 33.28 -15.43 -1.10
N TYR A 176 34.58 -15.55 -1.41
CA TYR A 176 35.24 -14.53 -2.25
C TYR A 176 34.57 -14.40 -3.62
N LEU A 177 34.22 -15.51 -4.26
CA LEU A 177 33.52 -15.49 -5.55
C LEU A 177 32.11 -14.95 -5.41
N GLN A 178 31.36 -15.37 -4.37
CA GLN A 178 29.99 -14.91 -4.10
C GLN A 178 29.93 -13.39 -3.86
N PHE A 179 30.98 -12.81 -3.25
CA PHE A 179 31.01 -11.38 -2.98
C PHE A 179 31.58 -10.56 -4.15
N ASN A 180 32.51 -11.08 -4.95
CA ASN A 180 33.29 -10.28 -5.91
C ASN A 180 33.18 -10.69 -7.38
N GLN A 181 32.85 -11.96 -7.67
CA GLN A 181 32.93 -12.44 -9.05
C GLN A 181 31.84 -11.80 -9.91
N VAL A 182 32.26 -11.05 -10.92
CA VAL A 182 31.33 -10.52 -11.93
C VAL A 182 30.61 -11.68 -12.64
N GLY A 183 29.27 -11.64 -12.62
CA GLY A 183 28.43 -12.69 -13.18
C GLY A 183 28.48 -14.01 -12.40
N TYR A 184 28.66 -13.95 -11.07
CA TYR A 184 28.56 -15.13 -10.20
C TYR A 184 27.21 -15.82 -10.40
N ASN A 185 27.23 -17.12 -10.69
CA ASN A 185 26.05 -17.88 -11.07
C ASN A 185 25.94 -19.27 -10.42
N HIS A 186 26.71 -19.54 -9.36
CA HIS A 186 26.56 -20.75 -8.57
C HIS A 186 25.28 -20.69 -7.74
N ASN A 187 24.64 -21.84 -7.48
CA ASN A 187 23.47 -21.97 -6.61
C ASN A 187 22.35 -20.99 -6.96
N ASN A 188 22.00 -20.89 -8.24
CA ASN A 188 20.91 -20.05 -8.76
C ASN A 188 21.11 -18.53 -8.65
N HIS A 189 22.30 -18.04 -8.33
CA HIS A 189 22.61 -16.62 -8.35
C HIS A 189 22.68 -16.08 -9.78
N ILE A 190 22.48 -14.79 -9.95
CA ILE A 190 22.61 -14.06 -11.23
C ILE A 190 23.71 -12.99 -11.19
N GLY A 191 24.39 -12.90 -10.09
CA GLY A 191 25.48 -11.97 -9.82
C GLY A 191 25.99 -12.13 -8.40
N SER A 192 27.09 -11.43 -8.08
CA SER A 192 27.68 -11.32 -6.76
C SER A 192 27.12 -10.12 -5.97
N VAL A 193 27.57 -9.96 -4.71
CA VAL A 193 27.27 -8.74 -3.92
C VAL A 193 27.83 -7.48 -4.63
N HIS A 194 29.05 -7.57 -5.19
CA HIS A 194 29.62 -6.52 -6.04
C HIS A 194 28.71 -6.19 -7.22
N ASP A 195 28.27 -7.20 -8.00
CA ASP A 195 27.37 -7.00 -9.13
C ASP A 195 26.07 -6.31 -8.70
N TYR A 196 25.54 -6.68 -7.54
CA TYR A 196 24.33 -6.06 -7.01
C TYR A 196 24.49 -4.54 -6.86
N PHE A 197 25.45 -4.08 -6.07
CA PHE A 197 25.66 -2.65 -5.83
C PHE A 197 26.10 -1.90 -7.07
N TYR A 198 26.92 -2.52 -7.94
CA TYR A 198 27.33 -1.96 -9.20
C TYR A 198 26.14 -1.67 -10.13
N ASP A 199 25.20 -2.63 -10.21
CA ASP A 199 23.99 -2.48 -11.02
C ASP A 199 23.02 -1.44 -10.41
N GLN A 200 22.81 -1.48 -9.07
CA GLN A 200 21.89 -0.53 -8.43
C GLN A 200 22.35 0.91 -8.62
N SER A 201 23.66 1.13 -8.67
CA SER A 201 24.29 2.44 -8.86
C SER A 201 24.52 2.85 -10.31
N TYR A 202 24.09 2.05 -11.29
CA TYR A 202 24.41 2.23 -12.72
C TYR A 202 25.91 2.32 -12.97
N GLY A 203 26.70 1.53 -12.22
CA GLY A 203 28.15 1.47 -12.33
C GLY A 203 28.91 2.63 -11.71
N THR A 204 28.27 3.47 -10.90
CA THR A 204 28.94 4.61 -10.26
C THR A 204 29.49 4.31 -8.87
N PHE A 205 29.07 3.23 -8.25
CA PHE A 205 29.55 2.73 -6.96
C PHE A 205 30.11 1.32 -7.12
N ASP A 206 31.42 1.20 -6.96
CA ASP A 206 32.19 -0.03 -7.16
C ASP A 206 32.65 -0.55 -5.80
N LEU A 207 31.88 -1.46 -5.20
CA LEU A 207 32.11 -2.02 -3.88
C LEU A 207 32.73 -3.42 -4.02
N SER A 208 34.06 -3.52 -3.83
CA SER A 208 34.77 -4.80 -3.76
C SER A 208 34.95 -5.26 -2.31
N PHE A 209 35.19 -6.55 -2.12
CA PHE A 209 35.24 -7.13 -0.78
C PHE A 209 36.55 -7.89 -0.52
N ASP A 210 37.19 -7.62 0.60
CA ASP A 210 38.20 -8.50 1.16
C ASP A 210 37.51 -9.57 2.01
N VAL A 211 37.74 -10.82 1.67
CA VAL A 211 37.25 -11.98 2.42
C VAL A 211 38.43 -12.61 3.13
N VAL A 212 38.38 -12.74 4.44
CA VAL A 212 39.48 -13.28 5.26
C VAL A 212 39.03 -14.42 6.18
N GLY A 213 39.98 -15.20 6.66
CA GLY A 213 39.69 -16.37 7.49
C GLY A 213 39.41 -17.64 6.67
N PRO A 214 38.72 -18.69 7.19
CA PRO A 214 37.94 -18.68 8.46
C PRO A 214 38.82 -18.62 9.71
N VAL A 215 38.56 -17.62 10.56
CA VAL A 215 39.15 -17.61 11.92
C VAL A 215 38.31 -18.46 12.86
N THR A 216 38.92 -19.00 13.92
CA THR A 216 38.19 -19.86 14.88
C THR A 216 38.06 -19.15 16.22
N VAL A 217 36.85 -18.79 16.61
CA VAL A 217 36.56 -18.18 17.91
C VAL A 217 36.55 -19.19 19.05
N SER A 218 36.81 -18.74 20.28
CA SER A 218 37.17 -19.59 21.40
C SER A 218 36.03 -20.44 21.97
N ARG A 219 34.77 -20.04 21.78
CA ARG A 219 33.62 -20.72 22.35
C ARG A 219 32.83 -21.50 21.31
N GLN A 220 31.89 -22.34 21.82
CA GLN A 220 30.96 -23.09 21.00
C GLN A 220 29.90 -22.19 20.36
N TYR A 221 29.33 -22.61 19.26
CA TYR A 221 28.26 -21.87 18.55
C TYR A 221 27.12 -21.47 19.49
N SER A 222 26.59 -22.45 20.24
CA SER A 222 25.49 -22.22 21.18
C SER A 222 25.81 -21.30 22.37
N TYR A 223 27.08 -20.95 22.59
CA TYR A 223 27.44 -19.91 23.55
C TYR A 223 27.13 -18.51 23.00
N TYR A 224 27.49 -18.28 21.74
CA TYR A 224 27.31 -16.97 21.11
C TYR A 224 25.85 -16.71 20.75
N GLY A 225 25.12 -17.72 20.26
CA GLY A 225 23.68 -17.65 19.94
C GLY A 225 22.75 -18.03 21.09
N ALA A 226 23.26 -18.10 22.36
CA ALA A 226 22.40 -18.37 23.49
C ALA A 226 21.46 -17.19 23.77
N ASN A 227 20.17 -17.46 23.92
CA ASN A 227 19.20 -16.42 24.20
C ASN A 227 19.22 -15.93 25.65
N SER A 228 18.95 -14.65 25.83
CA SER A 228 18.90 -14.01 27.14
C SER A 228 17.77 -14.60 28.00
N PRO A 229 18.04 -14.98 29.25
CA PRO A 229 16.98 -15.40 30.20
C PRO A 229 15.95 -14.31 30.52
N LYS A 230 16.29 -13.04 30.25
CA LYS A 230 15.43 -11.90 30.47
C LYS A 230 14.60 -11.52 29.24
N ASN A 231 15.12 -11.83 28.08
CA ASN A 231 14.47 -11.64 26.78
C ASN A 231 14.86 -12.86 25.92
N SER A 232 13.97 -13.81 25.80
CA SER A 232 14.23 -15.12 25.17
C SER A 232 14.60 -15.05 23.68
N ASN A 233 14.63 -13.85 23.11
CA ASN A 233 14.81 -13.63 21.69
C ASN A 233 16.08 -12.83 21.33
N THR A 234 16.91 -12.46 22.29
CA THR A 234 18.13 -11.71 22.03
C THR A 234 19.35 -12.57 22.29
N ASP A 235 20.18 -12.73 21.29
CA ASP A 235 21.47 -13.40 21.40
C ASP A 235 22.37 -12.75 22.46
N LEU A 236 23.01 -13.56 23.28
CA LEU A 236 23.74 -13.06 24.47
C LEU A 236 25.15 -12.59 24.20
N HIS A 237 25.84 -13.17 23.20
CA HIS A 237 27.30 -13.01 23.12
C HIS A 237 27.81 -12.78 21.70
N VAL A 238 26.98 -12.26 20.78
CA VAL A 238 27.39 -11.96 19.40
C VAL A 238 28.47 -10.86 19.37
N GLY A 239 28.32 -9.81 20.18
CA GLY A 239 29.33 -8.74 20.28
C GLY A 239 30.71 -9.27 20.68
N GLN A 240 30.78 -10.29 21.57
CA GLN A 240 32.03 -10.97 21.90
C GLN A 240 32.59 -11.73 20.69
N MET A 241 31.74 -12.45 19.91
CA MET A 241 32.14 -13.13 18.68
C MET A 241 32.75 -12.15 17.69
N ILE A 242 32.08 -11.04 17.42
CA ILE A 242 32.54 -10.01 16.48
C ILE A 242 33.91 -9.44 16.93
N SER A 243 34.02 -9.02 18.19
CA SER A 243 35.27 -8.49 18.71
C SER A 243 36.43 -9.47 18.68
N GLU A 244 36.15 -10.77 18.90
CA GLU A 244 37.15 -11.83 18.83
C GLU A 244 37.54 -12.10 17.37
N ALA A 245 36.57 -12.16 16.44
CA ALA A 245 36.81 -12.35 15.02
C ALA A 245 37.71 -11.25 14.44
N CYS A 246 37.38 -9.97 14.73
CA CYS A 246 38.21 -8.84 14.29
C CYS A 246 39.65 -8.93 14.81
N LYS A 247 39.85 -9.27 16.08
CA LYS A 247 41.20 -9.41 16.64
C LYS A 247 41.97 -10.58 16.06
N LEU A 248 41.30 -11.66 15.66
CA LEU A 248 41.91 -12.80 15.02
C LEU A 248 42.30 -12.51 13.57
N ALA A 249 41.53 -11.68 12.88
CA ALA A 249 41.78 -11.28 11.51
C ALA A 249 42.80 -10.12 11.35
N ASP A 250 43.21 -9.44 12.43
CA ASP A 250 44.01 -8.23 12.46
C ASP A 250 45.34 -8.31 11.67
N ASN A 251 45.95 -9.48 11.60
CA ASN A 251 47.15 -9.66 10.82
C ASN A 251 46.94 -9.86 9.30
N GLU A 252 45.70 -10.01 8.86
CA GLU A 252 45.34 -10.29 7.47
C GLU A 252 44.76 -9.04 6.79
N VAL A 253 44.30 -8.03 7.54
CA VAL A 253 43.64 -6.81 7.05
C VAL A 253 44.22 -5.57 7.68
N ASN A 254 44.02 -4.43 7.02
CA ASN A 254 44.22 -3.10 7.60
C ASN A 254 42.85 -2.41 7.72
N TYR A 255 42.31 -2.30 8.90
CA TYR A 255 40.96 -1.80 9.16
C TYR A 255 40.75 -0.36 8.68
N ALA A 256 41.80 0.46 8.56
CA ALA A 256 41.70 1.80 8.04
C ALA A 256 41.30 1.85 6.54
N ASP A 257 41.38 0.76 5.81
CA ASP A 257 40.97 0.68 4.40
C ASP A 257 39.44 0.61 4.24
N TYR A 258 38.68 0.39 5.33
CA TYR A 258 37.22 0.25 5.36
C TYR A 258 36.52 1.42 6.05
N ASP A 259 37.22 2.52 6.30
CA ASP A 259 36.70 3.83 6.69
C ASP A 259 36.44 4.64 5.42
N TRP A 260 35.18 4.60 4.95
CA TRP A 260 34.82 5.14 3.61
C TRP A 260 34.75 6.65 3.57
N ASP A 261 34.40 7.30 4.68
CA ASP A 261 34.22 8.75 4.80
C ASP A 261 35.34 9.46 5.55
N GLY A 262 36.28 8.71 6.11
CA GLY A 262 37.47 9.23 6.79
C GLY A 262 37.20 9.79 8.16
N ASP A 263 36.15 9.35 8.85
CA ASP A 263 35.73 9.81 10.17
C ASP A 263 36.48 9.11 11.31
N GLY A 264 37.29 8.09 10.99
CA GLY A 264 38.10 7.29 11.93
C GLY A 264 37.32 6.07 12.48
N GLU A 265 36.23 5.72 11.89
CA GLU A 265 35.45 4.52 12.19
C GLU A 265 35.27 3.65 10.93
N VAL A 266 35.38 2.33 11.08
CA VAL A 266 35.05 1.39 10.01
C VAL A 266 33.57 1.42 9.71
N ASP A 267 33.17 1.63 8.43
CA ASP A 267 31.77 1.73 8.04
C ASP A 267 30.97 0.48 8.41
N GLN A 268 31.51 -0.71 8.13
CA GLN A 268 30.94 -1.99 8.57
C GLN A 268 31.95 -3.12 8.51
N VAL A 269 31.94 -3.98 9.53
CA VAL A 269 32.52 -5.32 9.48
C VAL A 269 31.43 -6.34 9.24
N TYR A 270 31.52 -7.14 8.19
CA TYR A 270 30.57 -8.22 7.92
C TYR A 270 31.14 -9.57 8.34
N VAL A 271 30.39 -10.33 9.14
CA VAL A 271 30.83 -11.65 9.62
C VAL A 271 29.93 -12.73 9.05
N ILE A 272 30.53 -13.74 8.40
CA ILE A 272 29.84 -14.97 8.02
C ILE A 272 30.24 -16.09 8.98
N TYR A 273 29.29 -16.57 9.77
CA TYR A 273 29.54 -17.63 10.75
C TYR A 273 29.11 -19.00 10.23
N ALA A 274 29.87 -20.05 10.64
CA ALA A 274 29.63 -21.44 10.25
C ALA A 274 28.23 -21.92 10.69
N GLY A 275 27.58 -22.69 9.83
CA GLY A 275 26.28 -23.34 10.07
C GLY A 275 25.08 -22.50 9.69
N TYR A 276 23.94 -22.68 10.38
CA TYR A 276 22.65 -22.10 10.06
C TYR A 276 22.31 -20.91 10.96
N GLY A 277 21.44 -20.01 10.47
CA GLY A 277 20.90 -18.89 11.23
C GLY A 277 19.47 -19.13 11.74
N GLU A 278 19.16 -18.54 12.91
CA GLU A 278 17.82 -18.67 13.52
C GLU A 278 16.71 -18.13 12.63
N ALA A 279 16.93 -17.02 11.92
CA ALA A 279 15.97 -16.42 10.98
C ALA A 279 15.44 -17.37 9.90
N SER A 280 16.16 -18.46 9.61
CA SER A 280 15.76 -19.49 8.67
C SER A 280 15.15 -20.74 9.34
N GLY A 281 14.84 -20.66 10.65
CA GLY A 281 14.24 -21.76 11.41
C GLY A 281 15.23 -22.77 11.98
N ALA A 282 16.50 -22.40 12.15
CA ALA A 282 17.46 -23.16 12.97
C ALA A 282 17.08 -23.08 14.46
N PRO A 283 17.65 -23.95 15.34
CA PRO A 283 17.33 -23.91 16.78
C PRO A 283 17.59 -22.56 17.43
N ALA A 284 16.81 -22.21 18.46
CA ALA A 284 16.84 -20.96 19.20
C ALA A 284 18.15 -20.65 19.97
N ASN A 285 19.16 -21.48 19.86
CA ASN A 285 20.51 -21.23 20.36
C ASN A 285 21.51 -21.02 19.20
N THR A 286 21.02 -20.68 18.02
CA THR A 286 21.80 -20.23 16.88
C THR A 286 21.68 -18.72 16.75
N ILE A 287 22.59 -18.09 16.02
CA ILE A 287 22.61 -16.63 15.89
C ILE A 287 21.59 -16.16 14.86
N TRP A 288 20.83 -15.10 15.19
CA TRP A 288 19.99 -14.40 14.23
C TRP A 288 20.86 -13.46 13.35
N PRO A 289 20.81 -13.53 12.01
CA PRO A 289 21.48 -12.56 11.14
C PRO A 289 20.97 -11.13 11.40
N HIS A 290 21.89 -10.16 11.58
CA HIS A 290 21.53 -8.77 11.89
C HIS A 290 22.71 -7.81 11.71
N GLU A 291 22.40 -6.51 11.55
CA GLU A 291 23.32 -5.38 11.76
C GLU A 291 23.16 -4.81 13.16
N TYR A 292 24.28 -4.52 13.82
CA TYR A 292 24.28 -3.91 15.14
C TYR A 292 25.59 -3.16 15.44
N SER A 293 25.79 -2.76 16.70
CA SER A 293 27.04 -2.15 17.15
C SER A 293 27.59 -2.78 18.41
N LEU A 294 28.92 -2.82 18.51
CA LEU A 294 29.61 -3.26 19.72
C LEU A 294 29.27 -2.38 20.92
N THR A 295 29.06 -1.06 20.73
CA THR A 295 28.53 -0.16 21.76
C THR A 295 27.20 -0.63 22.32
N GLY A 296 26.27 -1.02 21.45
CA GLY A 296 24.96 -1.57 21.84
C GLY A 296 25.07 -2.90 22.57
N CYS A 297 25.93 -3.80 22.08
CA CYS A 297 26.26 -5.07 22.75
C CYS A 297 26.75 -4.85 24.18
N ALA A 298 27.76 -4.01 24.37
CA ALA A 298 28.31 -3.72 25.69
C ALA A 298 27.27 -3.14 26.64
N TYR A 299 26.38 -2.31 26.15
CA TYR A 299 25.27 -1.79 26.92
C TYR A 299 24.34 -2.87 27.44
N SER A 300 24.07 -3.87 26.60
CA SER A 300 23.28 -5.05 26.98
C SER A 300 24.04 -6.07 27.81
N GLY A 301 25.33 -5.85 28.03
CA GLY A 301 26.22 -6.72 28.82
C GLY A 301 26.95 -7.77 28.00
N ASP A 302 26.98 -7.61 26.68
CA ASP A 302 27.69 -8.46 25.73
C ASP A 302 28.98 -7.76 25.26
N GLY A 303 30.14 -8.18 25.82
CA GLY A 303 31.46 -7.68 25.44
C GLY A 303 31.82 -6.34 26.05
N ASP A 304 32.96 -5.81 25.63
CA ASP A 304 33.62 -4.61 26.21
C ASP A 304 33.30 -3.33 25.41
N GLY A 305 32.50 -3.41 24.34
CA GLY A 305 32.18 -2.29 23.43
C GLY A 305 33.12 -2.19 22.23
N PRO A 306 33.17 -1.02 21.60
CA PRO A 306 33.99 -0.80 20.40
C PRO A 306 35.45 -1.14 20.64
N ILE A 307 36.09 -1.65 19.61
CA ILE A 307 37.55 -1.93 19.63
C ILE A 307 38.25 -0.97 18.65
N THR A 308 39.56 -0.76 18.87
CA THR A 308 40.40 0.05 17.98
C THR A 308 41.52 -0.82 17.44
N LEU A 309 41.58 -0.98 16.12
CA LEU A 309 42.64 -1.66 15.37
C LEU A 309 43.09 -0.74 14.25
N ASP A 310 44.37 -0.76 13.89
CA ASP A 310 44.97 0.09 12.85
C ASP A 310 44.68 1.61 12.98
N GLY A 311 44.32 2.06 14.16
CA GLY A 311 44.03 3.47 14.45
C GLY A 311 42.60 3.91 14.16
N VAL A 312 41.75 3.02 13.67
CA VAL A 312 40.32 3.26 13.47
C VAL A 312 39.46 2.50 14.46
N LYS A 313 38.32 3.05 14.77
CA LYS A 313 37.32 2.42 15.66
C LYS A 313 36.48 1.43 14.87
N ILE A 314 36.23 0.27 15.45
CA ILE A 314 35.28 -0.73 14.93
C ILE A 314 34.11 -0.78 15.92
N ASP A 315 32.93 -0.41 15.47
CA ASP A 315 31.70 -0.40 16.25
C ASP A 315 30.55 -1.05 15.46
N THR A 316 30.30 -0.62 14.24
CA THR A 316 29.25 -1.15 13.37
C THR A 316 29.65 -2.50 12.79
N TYR A 317 28.77 -3.48 12.91
CA TYR A 317 28.94 -4.80 12.32
C TYR A 317 27.62 -5.35 11.81
N ALA A 318 27.71 -6.27 10.85
CA ALA A 318 26.61 -7.15 10.51
C ALA A 318 27.08 -8.61 10.48
N CYS A 319 26.14 -9.53 10.59
CA CYS A 319 26.48 -10.96 10.51
C CYS A 319 25.39 -11.78 9.82
N SER A 320 25.82 -12.84 9.12
CA SER A 320 24.95 -13.83 8.53
C SER A 320 25.52 -15.24 8.68
N CYS A 321 24.67 -16.25 8.38
CA CYS A 321 25.06 -17.64 8.43
C CYS A 321 25.67 -18.12 7.10
N GLU A 322 26.45 -19.18 7.17
CA GLU A 322 27.00 -19.89 6.02
C GLU A 322 25.92 -20.58 5.19
N LEU A 323 24.94 -21.21 5.86
CA LEU A 323 23.99 -22.14 5.24
C LEU A 323 22.55 -21.63 5.25
N ALA A 324 21.88 -21.81 4.15
CA ALA A 324 20.46 -21.52 3.99
C ALA A 324 19.59 -22.57 4.70
N GLY A 325 18.45 -22.12 5.23
CA GLY A 325 17.49 -22.99 5.91
C GLY A 325 17.99 -23.53 7.24
N TYR A 326 17.65 -24.78 7.54
CA TYR A 326 17.99 -25.47 8.80
C TYR A 326 18.47 -26.91 8.56
N SER A 327 18.71 -27.26 7.33
CA SER A 327 19.20 -28.56 6.90
C SER A 327 19.89 -28.50 5.53
N GLY A 328 20.74 -29.44 5.22
CA GLY A 328 21.45 -29.49 3.93
C GLY A 328 22.80 -28.77 3.96
N LYS A 329 23.31 -28.40 2.80
CA LYS A 329 24.62 -27.74 2.63
C LYS A 329 24.56 -26.60 1.62
N THR A 330 23.37 -26.10 1.30
CA THR A 330 23.21 -24.95 0.39
C THR A 330 23.72 -23.70 1.09
N MET A 331 24.62 -22.98 0.45
CA MET A 331 25.10 -21.69 0.95
C MET A 331 23.94 -20.71 1.01
N MET A 332 23.97 -19.80 1.98
CA MET A 332 23.06 -18.66 2.03
C MET A 332 23.26 -17.77 0.81
N GLY A 333 22.17 -17.21 0.29
CA GLY A 333 22.24 -16.25 -0.81
C GLY A 333 22.84 -14.89 -0.39
N ILE A 334 23.01 -14.02 -1.37
CA ILE A 334 23.63 -12.70 -1.15
C ILE A 334 22.67 -11.67 -0.53
N GLY A 335 21.38 -11.98 -0.49
CA GLY A 335 20.34 -10.99 -0.12
C GLY A 335 20.53 -10.40 1.27
N THR A 336 20.88 -11.21 2.27
CA THR A 336 21.20 -10.71 3.62
C THR A 336 22.39 -9.74 3.58
N ALA A 337 23.47 -10.07 2.86
CA ALA A 337 24.61 -9.18 2.75
C ALA A 337 24.24 -7.86 2.04
N CYS A 338 23.45 -7.93 0.97
CA CYS A 338 22.98 -6.74 0.27
C CYS A 338 22.09 -5.85 1.16
N HIS A 339 21.18 -6.44 1.94
CA HIS A 339 20.35 -5.75 2.92
C HIS A 339 21.22 -5.04 3.99
N GLU A 340 22.10 -5.77 4.65
CA GLU A 340 22.91 -5.25 5.76
C GLU A 340 23.90 -4.15 5.30
N PHE A 341 24.52 -4.32 4.13
CA PHE A 341 25.36 -3.26 3.55
C PHE A 341 24.55 -2.03 3.07
N SER A 342 23.27 -2.18 2.78
CA SER A 342 22.40 -1.03 2.47
C SER A 342 22.20 -0.11 3.66
N HIS A 343 22.29 -0.64 4.88
CA HIS A 343 22.28 0.17 6.09
C HIS A 343 23.49 1.12 6.17
N CYS A 344 24.66 0.73 5.64
CA CYS A 344 25.82 1.63 5.52
C CYS A 344 25.54 2.86 4.65
N LEU A 345 24.61 2.74 3.69
CA LEU A 345 24.15 3.87 2.87
C LEU A 345 23.13 4.74 3.61
N GLY A 346 22.73 4.36 4.83
CA GLY A 346 21.80 5.08 5.69
C GLY A 346 20.33 4.70 5.51
N LEU A 347 20.03 3.66 4.74
CA LEU A 347 18.66 3.16 4.58
C LEU A 347 18.17 2.47 5.85
N PRO A 348 16.96 2.75 6.35
CA PRO A 348 16.33 1.99 7.43
C PRO A 348 15.60 0.76 6.88
N ASP A 349 15.09 -0.10 7.76
CA ASP A 349 14.12 -1.12 7.39
C ASP A 349 12.80 -0.52 6.96
N PHE A 350 12.21 -1.06 5.90
CA PHE A 350 10.90 -0.67 5.39
C PHE A 350 9.79 -1.66 5.72
N TYR A 351 10.08 -2.74 6.44
CA TYR A 351 9.06 -3.56 7.07
C TYR A 351 8.64 -3.00 8.44
N ASP A 352 7.54 -3.49 8.99
CA ASP A 352 7.08 -3.13 10.33
C ASP A 352 7.91 -3.83 11.39
N VAL A 353 9.01 -3.23 11.84
CA VAL A 353 9.92 -3.78 12.87
C VAL A 353 9.24 -3.98 14.25
N LYS A 354 7.97 -3.66 14.40
CA LYS A 354 7.19 -3.91 15.63
C LYS A 354 6.06 -4.92 15.44
N TYR A 355 5.87 -5.39 14.23
CA TYR A 355 4.81 -6.34 13.86
C TYR A 355 3.42 -5.89 14.32
N ASN A 356 3.11 -4.60 14.12
CA ASN A 356 1.84 -3.97 14.46
C ASN A 356 0.79 -4.13 13.36
N GLY A 357 1.07 -4.92 12.31
CA GLY A 357 0.22 -5.14 11.17
C GLY A 357 0.47 -4.16 10.01
N GLY A 358 1.61 -3.49 9.98
CA GLY A 358 2.09 -2.76 8.81
C GLY A 358 2.65 -3.74 7.76
N PHE A 359 2.52 -3.40 6.47
CA PHE A 359 2.99 -4.23 5.35
C PHE A 359 4.40 -3.87 4.93
N GLY A 360 4.69 -2.56 4.94
CA GLY A 360 5.93 -2.04 4.42
C GLY A 360 5.98 -2.06 2.90
N MET A 361 7.10 -2.55 2.39
CA MET A 361 7.40 -2.67 0.97
C MET A 361 7.43 -4.11 0.48
N GLU A 362 7.26 -5.07 1.36
CA GLU A 362 7.18 -6.51 1.08
C GLU A 362 8.35 -7.05 0.24
N SER A 363 8.06 -7.87 -0.76
CA SER A 363 9.07 -8.43 -1.69
C SER A 363 9.59 -7.43 -2.73
N TRP A 364 9.04 -6.20 -2.75
CA TRP A 364 9.42 -5.15 -3.70
C TRP A 364 10.69 -4.37 -3.32
N ASP A 365 11.21 -4.60 -2.12
CA ASP A 365 12.29 -3.80 -1.56
C ASP A 365 13.29 -4.66 -0.81
N ILE A 366 14.60 -4.37 -0.99
CA ILE A 366 15.68 -5.07 -0.30
C ILE A 366 15.66 -4.82 1.21
N MET A 367 15.19 -3.64 1.65
CA MET A 367 15.08 -3.26 3.06
C MET A 367 13.80 -3.82 3.72
N ASP A 368 13.14 -4.73 3.05
CA ASP A 368 12.04 -5.58 3.51
C ASP A 368 12.30 -7.03 3.10
N SER A 369 11.29 -7.81 2.88
CA SER A 369 11.39 -9.24 2.52
C SER A 369 11.99 -9.52 1.13
N GLY A 370 12.19 -8.49 0.30
CA GLY A 370 12.88 -8.60 -0.99
C GLY A 370 14.31 -9.11 -0.91
N GLY A 371 14.95 -9.03 0.27
CA GLY A 371 16.23 -9.67 0.54
C GLY A 371 16.20 -11.20 0.40
N TYR A 372 15.05 -11.82 0.54
CA TYR A 372 14.88 -13.28 0.39
C TYR A 372 14.47 -13.71 -1.01
N ASN A 373 14.34 -12.80 -1.96
CA ASN A 373 13.93 -13.16 -3.32
C ASN A 373 14.92 -14.12 -4.00
N GLY A 374 14.41 -14.89 -4.92
CA GLY A 374 15.16 -15.92 -5.63
C GLY A 374 14.36 -17.20 -5.83
N PRO A 375 14.88 -18.13 -6.65
CA PRO A 375 14.20 -19.39 -6.96
C PRO A 375 13.85 -20.23 -5.73
N ASP A 376 14.73 -20.25 -4.74
CA ASP A 376 14.59 -21.03 -3.51
C ASP A 376 14.20 -20.15 -2.32
N ARG A 377 14.00 -18.85 -2.55
CA ARG A 377 13.70 -17.82 -1.53
C ARG A 377 14.72 -17.80 -0.38
N ASN A 378 15.99 -17.93 -0.73
CA ASN A 378 17.13 -17.84 0.21
C ASN A 378 18.01 -16.60 -0.08
N GLY A 379 17.52 -15.64 -0.89
CA GLY A 379 18.26 -14.44 -1.27
C GLY A 379 19.27 -14.68 -2.38
N GLU A 380 19.03 -15.65 -3.26
CA GLU A 380 19.89 -15.91 -4.42
C GLU A 380 19.83 -14.77 -5.43
N VAL A 381 18.66 -14.15 -5.57
CA VAL A 381 18.37 -13.02 -6.46
C VAL A 381 17.56 -11.98 -5.68
N PRO A 382 18.20 -11.25 -4.76
CA PRO A 382 17.49 -10.25 -3.96
C PRO A 382 16.89 -9.16 -4.83
N CYS A 383 15.82 -8.51 -4.36
CA CYS A 383 15.18 -7.42 -5.06
C CYS A 383 16.15 -6.27 -5.32
N GLY A 384 16.11 -5.71 -6.52
CA GLY A 384 16.88 -4.49 -6.82
C GLY A 384 16.30 -3.28 -6.08
N TYR A 385 17.14 -2.27 -5.87
CA TYR A 385 16.74 -1.02 -5.24
C TYR A 385 15.56 -0.37 -5.96
N THR A 386 14.62 0.15 -5.17
CA THR A 386 13.59 1.07 -5.64
C THR A 386 14.20 2.37 -6.16
N ALA A 387 13.41 3.15 -6.89
CA ALA A 387 13.82 4.50 -7.28
C ALA A 387 14.12 5.38 -6.07
N TYR A 388 13.36 5.19 -4.96
CA TYR A 388 13.59 5.88 -3.69
C TYR A 388 14.98 5.57 -3.12
N GLU A 389 15.36 4.30 -3.03
CA GLU A 389 16.66 3.87 -2.49
C GLU A 389 17.82 4.36 -3.35
N ARG A 390 17.70 4.24 -4.69
CA ARG A 390 18.71 4.76 -5.63
C ARG A 390 18.87 6.29 -5.53
N TRP A 391 17.74 7.00 -5.38
CA TRP A 391 17.74 8.43 -5.14
C TRP A 391 18.35 8.78 -3.78
N PHE A 392 18.03 8.01 -2.74
CA PHE A 392 18.57 8.20 -1.40
C PHE A 392 20.08 7.98 -1.38
N ALA A 393 20.60 6.97 -2.05
CA ALA A 393 22.03 6.68 -2.22
C ALA A 393 22.74 7.68 -3.17
N GLY A 394 22.00 8.55 -3.86
CA GLY A 394 22.56 9.56 -4.76
C GLY A 394 22.85 9.05 -6.18
N TRP A 395 22.32 7.89 -6.54
CA TRP A 395 22.55 7.25 -7.85
C TRP A 395 21.47 7.55 -8.89
N LEU A 396 20.37 8.17 -8.46
CA LEU A 396 19.25 8.55 -9.30
C LEU A 396 18.76 9.96 -8.94
N SER A 397 18.23 10.68 -9.92
CA SER A 397 17.48 11.92 -9.70
C SER A 397 16.08 11.77 -10.24
N PHE A 398 15.09 12.12 -9.45
CA PHE A 398 13.71 12.15 -9.90
C PHE A 398 13.43 13.30 -10.83
N THR A 399 12.57 13.06 -11.83
CA THR A 399 11.86 14.11 -12.55
C THR A 399 10.56 14.42 -11.83
N GLU A 400 10.35 15.66 -11.40
CA GLU A 400 9.12 16.08 -10.74
C GLU A 400 7.99 16.24 -11.76
N LEU A 401 6.84 15.63 -11.46
CA LEU A 401 5.59 15.83 -12.18
C LEU A 401 4.71 16.81 -11.40
N ASN A 402 4.53 18.01 -11.92
CA ASN A 402 3.75 19.09 -11.31
C ASN A 402 2.78 19.77 -12.27
N GLU A 403 2.92 19.55 -13.57
CA GLU A 403 2.07 20.08 -14.62
C GLU A 403 1.58 18.93 -15.51
N MET A 404 0.51 19.18 -16.26
CA MET A 404 -0.07 18.23 -17.20
C MET A 404 0.99 17.75 -18.21
N GLU A 405 1.23 16.46 -18.26
CA GLU A 405 2.26 15.87 -19.10
C GLU A 405 1.90 14.44 -19.54
N ARG A 406 2.20 14.09 -20.78
CA ARG A 406 2.15 12.73 -21.29
C ARG A 406 3.54 12.10 -21.28
N ILE A 407 3.71 11.11 -20.44
CA ILE A 407 4.94 10.33 -20.39
C ILE A 407 4.87 9.19 -21.39
N LYS A 408 5.90 9.04 -22.19
CA LYS A 408 6.04 7.98 -23.19
C LYS A 408 7.32 7.20 -22.96
N ASP A 409 7.24 5.91 -23.21
CA ASP A 409 8.40 5.02 -23.32
C ASP A 409 9.33 5.04 -22.09
N MET A 410 8.75 5.10 -20.89
CA MET A 410 9.50 5.02 -19.64
C MET A 410 10.18 3.64 -19.54
N PRO A 411 11.53 3.56 -19.53
CA PRO A 411 12.25 2.30 -19.50
C PRO A 411 12.23 1.65 -18.12
N ASP A 412 12.55 0.35 -18.09
CA ASP A 412 12.77 -0.40 -16.85
C ASP A 412 13.86 0.26 -15.99
N LEU A 413 13.54 0.45 -14.70
CA LEU A 413 14.45 1.03 -13.71
C LEU A 413 15.78 0.28 -13.61
N GLY A 414 15.79 -1.03 -13.86
CA GLY A 414 17.00 -1.85 -13.87
C GLY A 414 17.95 -1.49 -15.02
N THR A 415 17.47 -0.86 -16.07
CA THR A 415 18.24 -0.54 -17.29
C THR A 415 18.59 0.94 -17.44
N ALA A 416 17.76 1.84 -16.88
CA ALA A 416 17.98 3.29 -17.04
C ALA A 416 17.54 4.07 -15.79
N PRO A 417 18.26 5.12 -15.39
CA PRO A 417 17.96 5.95 -14.22
C PRO A 417 16.81 6.94 -14.50
N MET A 418 15.62 6.43 -14.87
CA MET A 418 14.43 7.22 -15.12
C MET A 418 13.32 6.89 -14.14
N SER A 419 12.87 7.90 -13.41
CA SER A 419 11.82 7.78 -12.42
C SER A 419 11.20 9.14 -12.14
N TYR A 420 9.97 9.16 -11.67
CA TYR A 420 9.21 10.39 -11.42
C TYR A 420 8.81 10.50 -9.95
N ILE A 421 8.63 11.76 -9.51
CA ILE A 421 8.14 12.09 -8.17
C ILE A 421 6.96 13.06 -8.26
N ILE A 422 5.96 12.84 -7.42
CA ILE A 422 4.76 13.67 -7.31
C ILE A 422 4.60 14.09 -5.86
N TYR A 423 4.79 15.38 -5.56
CA TYR A 423 4.69 15.89 -4.20
C TYR A 423 3.25 16.23 -3.80
N ASN A 424 2.95 16.08 -2.50
CA ASN A 424 1.91 16.84 -1.85
C ASN A 424 2.32 18.33 -1.85
N ASN A 425 1.50 19.21 -2.43
CA ASN A 425 1.87 20.62 -2.61
C ASN A 425 2.10 21.36 -1.28
N SER A 426 1.36 21.00 -0.22
CA SER A 426 1.48 21.61 1.10
C SER A 426 2.59 21.02 1.95
N ASN A 427 3.04 19.80 1.64
CA ASN A 427 4.05 19.09 2.43
C ASN A 427 4.94 18.23 1.55
N HIS A 428 6.08 18.77 1.12
CA HIS A 428 7.03 18.08 0.24
C HIS A 428 7.76 16.90 0.91
N ASP A 429 7.58 16.67 2.21
CA ASP A 429 8.03 15.42 2.84
C ASP A 429 7.09 14.25 2.53
N GLU A 430 5.88 14.52 1.99
CA GLU A 430 4.94 13.51 1.52
C GLU A 430 4.85 13.54 -0.01
N TYR A 431 5.09 12.39 -0.63
CA TYR A 431 5.15 12.26 -2.08
C TYR A 431 4.92 10.82 -2.55
N PHE A 432 4.69 10.69 -3.85
CA PHE A 432 4.66 9.41 -4.54
C PHE A 432 5.84 9.31 -5.51
N THR A 433 6.46 8.13 -5.58
CA THR A 433 7.47 7.81 -6.60
C THR A 433 6.90 6.84 -7.61
N LEU A 434 7.31 7.00 -8.88
CA LEU A 434 6.87 6.17 -9.98
C LEU A 434 8.08 5.57 -10.67
N GLU A 435 8.06 4.25 -10.86
CA GLU A 435 9.13 3.51 -11.51
C GLU A 435 8.59 2.35 -12.34
N ASN A 436 9.23 2.10 -13.47
CA ASN A 436 8.91 0.94 -14.31
C ASN A 436 9.70 -0.27 -13.80
N ARG A 437 9.00 -1.34 -13.46
CA ARG A 437 9.55 -2.63 -13.03
C ARG A 437 9.26 -3.68 -14.09
N GLN A 438 10.29 -4.42 -14.48
CA GLN A 438 10.17 -5.52 -15.42
C GLN A 438 10.78 -6.79 -14.82
N ASN A 439 10.40 -7.97 -15.32
CA ASN A 439 10.98 -9.24 -14.85
C ASN A 439 12.40 -9.42 -15.40
N THR A 440 13.30 -8.54 -15.03
CA THR A 440 14.66 -8.49 -15.53
C THR A 440 15.65 -8.47 -14.38
N ARG A 441 16.70 -9.28 -14.45
CA ARG A 441 17.84 -9.28 -13.55
C ARG A 441 17.41 -9.30 -12.06
N TRP A 442 17.63 -8.27 -11.27
CA TRP A 442 17.32 -8.19 -9.83
C TRP A 442 15.84 -8.04 -9.51
N PHE A 443 14.98 -7.85 -10.50
CA PHE A 443 13.52 -7.81 -10.34
C PHE A 443 12.81 -9.09 -10.80
N GLU A 444 13.58 -10.09 -11.26
CA GLU A 444 13.07 -11.31 -11.90
C GLU A 444 12.29 -12.21 -10.93
N TYR A 445 12.63 -12.17 -9.64
CA TYR A 445 12.10 -13.10 -8.63
C TYR A 445 11.37 -12.40 -7.49
N VAL A 446 10.70 -11.28 -7.74
CA VAL A 446 9.81 -10.66 -6.76
C VAL A 446 8.74 -11.66 -6.33
N ASN A 447 8.22 -12.45 -7.28
CA ASN A 447 7.47 -13.65 -7.00
C ASN A 447 8.07 -14.88 -7.71
N THR A 448 7.62 -16.10 -7.33
CA THR A 448 8.12 -17.34 -7.91
C THR A 448 7.56 -17.64 -9.30
N SER A 449 6.44 -16.99 -9.69
CA SER A 449 5.86 -17.11 -11.05
C SER A 449 6.58 -16.24 -12.08
N ARG A 450 7.39 -15.27 -11.62
CA ARG A 450 8.11 -14.31 -12.47
C ARG A 450 7.17 -13.52 -13.40
N ASN A 451 6.05 -13.08 -12.88
CA ASN A 451 5.00 -12.40 -13.64
C ASN A 451 4.65 -11.02 -13.05
N CYS A 452 5.59 -10.39 -12.35
CA CYS A 452 5.38 -9.06 -11.76
C CYS A 452 6.07 -8.02 -12.63
N HIS A 453 5.31 -7.29 -13.46
CA HIS A 453 5.83 -6.23 -14.31
C HIS A 453 4.80 -5.10 -14.50
N GLY A 454 5.29 -3.88 -14.69
CA GLY A 454 4.46 -2.69 -14.83
C GLY A 454 5.01 -1.47 -14.10
N LEU A 455 4.18 -0.45 -13.90
CA LEU A 455 4.49 0.73 -13.11
C LEU A 455 4.28 0.46 -11.62
N LEU A 456 5.34 0.54 -10.83
CA LEU A 456 5.26 0.54 -9.37
C LEU A 456 5.09 1.97 -8.87
N ILE A 457 4.12 2.18 -7.99
CA ILE A 457 3.89 3.45 -7.30
C ILE A 457 4.16 3.24 -5.81
N THR A 458 5.03 4.06 -5.23
CA THR A 458 5.34 4.04 -3.80
C THR A 458 4.89 5.34 -3.15
N HIS A 459 4.18 5.24 -2.01
CA HIS A 459 3.80 6.39 -1.18
C HIS A 459 4.82 6.57 -0.06
N VAL A 460 5.38 7.76 0.06
CA VAL A 460 6.35 8.13 1.10
C VAL A 460 5.84 9.35 1.88
N ASP A 461 5.76 9.24 3.20
CA ASP A 461 5.62 10.36 4.15
C ASP A 461 6.87 10.40 5.02
N TYR A 462 7.91 11.07 4.50
CA TYR A 462 9.23 11.10 5.10
C TYR A 462 9.21 11.76 6.48
N SER A 463 9.86 11.12 7.43
CA SER A 463 10.12 11.67 8.75
C SER A 463 11.54 11.37 9.15
N ALA A 464 12.38 12.40 9.24
CA ALA A 464 13.77 12.24 9.66
C ALA A 464 13.89 11.45 10.98
N ARG A 465 12.94 11.62 11.90
CA ARG A 465 12.89 10.85 13.14
C ARG A 465 12.59 9.38 12.91
N ALA A 466 11.57 9.06 12.11
CA ALA A 466 11.18 7.67 11.85
C ALA A 466 12.31 6.90 11.15
N TRP A 467 12.95 7.53 10.16
CA TRP A 467 14.13 6.96 9.48
C TRP A 467 15.28 6.75 10.45
N LEU A 468 15.58 7.77 11.29
CA LEU A 468 16.64 7.68 12.30
C LEU A 468 16.40 6.63 13.36
N THR A 469 15.15 6.38 13.72
CA THR A 469 14.81 5.44 14.79
C THR A 469 14.38 4.08 14.28
N ASN A 470 14.58 3.81 12.98
CA ASN A 470 14.15 2.58 12.32
C ASN A 470 12.70 2.22 12.65
N SER A 471 11.81 3.21 12.54
CA SER A 471 10.38 3.06 12.88
C SER A 471 9.46 3.55 11.76
N VAL A 472 9.89 3.36 10.50
CA VAL A 472 9.24 3.88 9.31
C VAL A 472 7.80 3.39 9.22
N ASN A 473 7.58 2.08 9.33
CA ASN A 473 6.27 1.45 9.14
C ASN A 473 5.67 0.83 10.42
N THR A 474 6.13 1.26 11.58
CA THR A 474 5.67 0.71 12.87
C THR A 474 4.26 1.12 13.30
N ASN A 475 3.59 1.95 12.51
CA ASN A 475 2.20 2.31 12.69
C ASN A 475 1.40 1.85 11.47
N SER A 476 0.62 0.78 11.60
CA SER A 476 -0.18 0.21 10.52
C SER A 476 -1.25 1.15 9.95
N GLU A 477 -1.72 2.11 10.75
CA GLU A 477 -2.67 3.14 10.30
C GLU A 477 -1.97 4.31 9.57
N HIS A 478 -0.62 4.38 9.62
CA HIS A 478 0.19 5.42 9.01
C HIS A 478 1.57 4.85 8.64
N GLN A 479 1.59 4.02 7.63
CA GLN A 479 2.83 3.52 7.05
C GLN A 479 3.49 4.64 6.24
N ARG A 480 4.76 4.93 6.54
CA ARG A 480 5.47 6.06 5.97
C ARG A 480 6.20 5.75 4.68
N MET A 481 6.32 4.51 4.34
CA MET A 481 6.82 4.03 3.06
C MET A 481 6.13 2.71 2.73
N SER A 482 5.30 2.72 1.70
CA SER A 482 4.55 1.54 1.28
C SER A 482 4.29 1.59 -0.22
N ILE A 483 4.09 0.43 -0.82
CA ILE A 483 3.56 0.35 -2.17
C ILE A 483 2.12 0.87 -2.22
N VAL A 484 1.68 1.27 -3.41
CA VAL A 484 0.27 1.52 -3.75
C VAL A 484 -0.15 0.42 -4.70
N PRO A 485 -0.76 -0.67 -4.19
CA PRO A 485 -1.10 -1.80 -5.04
C PRO A 485 -2.22 -1.44 -6.02
N ALA A 486 -2.07 -1.81 -7.29
CA ALA A 486 -3.03 -1.47 -8.34
C ALA A 486 -4.42 -2.07 -8.08
N ASP A 487 -4.49 -3.26 -7.51
CA ASP A 487 -5.75 -3.95 -7.19
C ASP A 487 -6.36 -3.57 -5.83
N ASN A 488 -5.72 -2.66 -5.08
CA ASN A 488 -6.10 -2.28 -3.72
C ASN A 488 -6.02 -3.43 -2.70
N ASP A 489 -5.19 -4.44 -2.93
CA ASP A 489 -4.95 -5.54 -1.99
C ASP A 489 -3.48 -5.54 -1.56
N TYR A 490 -3.21 -5.53 -0.26
CA TYR A 490 -1.85 -5.67 0.28
C TYR A 490 -1.50 -7.11 0.63
N GLY A 491 -2.35 -8.06 0.29
CA GLY A 491 -2.15 -9.46 0.59
C GLY A 491 -1.76 -9.75 2.03
N PHE A 492 -2.65 -10.25 2.82
CA PHE A 492 -2.34 -10.66 4.18
C PHE A 492 -2.34 -12.15 4.34
N TYR A 493 -1.68 -12.61 5.39
CA TYR A 493 -1.97 -13.91 5.91
C TYR A 493 -3.40 -13.93 6.41
N TYR A 494 -4.25 -14.49 5.59
CA TYR A 494 -5.66 -14.68 5.85
C TYR A 494 -5.92 -16.16 6.03
N ASN A 495 -6.56 -16.51 7.12
CA ASN A 495 -7.11 -17.85 7.34
C ASN A 495 -8.55 -17.72 7.80
N ASP A 496 -9.50 -18.03 6.90
CA ASP A 496 -10.94 -18.07 7.20
C ASP A 496 -11.42 -19.49 7.54
N GLY A 497 -10.49 -20.43 7.75
CA GLY A 497 -10.78 -21.85 7.94
C GLY A 497 -11.10 -22.61 6.65
N VAL A 498 -11.09 -21.93 5.50
CA VAL A 498 -11.33 -22.51 4.16
C VAL A 498 -10.23 -22.15 3.18
N ASN A 499 -9.65 -20.94 3.28
CA ASN A 499 -8.61 -20.44 2.41
C ASN A 499 -7.40 -19.96 3.21
N GLU A 500 -6.23 -20.52 2.94
CA GLU A 500 -4.95 -20.03 3.43
C GLU A 500 -4.33 -19.12 2.37
N ARG A 501 -4.18 -17.84 2.68
CA ARG A 501 -3.37 -16.92 1.87
C ARG A 501 -2.07 -16.61 2.59
N TYR A 502 -0.97 -16.83 1.88
CA TYR A 502 0.35 -16.36 2.32
C TYR A 502 0.56 -14.94 1.84
N VAL A 503 1.16 -14.18 2.70
CA VAL A 503 1.61 -12.85 2.35
C VAL A 503 3.12 -12.86 2.20
N PRO A 504 3.62 -12.34 1.11
CA PRO A 504 2.90 -12.09 -0.14
C PRO A 504 2.61 -13.40 -0.90
N SER A 505 1.41 -13.57 -1.44
CA SER A 505 1.14 -14.65 -2.40
C SER A 505 1.62 -14.24 -3.80
N ASN A 506 1.83 -15.22 -4.70
CA ASN A 506 2.17 -14.86 -6.08
C ASN A 506 1.07 -14.03 -6.75
N GLU A 507 -0.19 -14.37 -6.50
CA GLU A 507 -1.35 -13.70 -7.08
C GLU A 507 -1.49 -12.27 -6.57
N GLU A 508 -1.16 -12.03 -5.31
CA GLU A 508 -1.18 -10.71 -4.70
C GLU A 508 -0.11 -9.81 -5.31
N LEU A 509 1.16 -10.23 -5.28
CA LEU A 509 2.26 -9.48 -5.89
C LEU A 509 2.07 -9.20 -7.40
N GLU A 510 1.37 -10.08 -8.14
CA GLU A 510 1.00 -9.85 -9.53
C GLU A 510 -0.05 -8.74 -9.70
N GLY A 511 -0.82 -8.44 -8.64
CA GLY A 511 -1.84 -7.40 -8.60
C GLY A 511 -1.33 -5.99 -8.31
N ASP A 512 -0.10 -5.85 -7.78
CA ASP A 512 0.43 -4.58 -7.27
C ASP A 512 0.76 -3.55 -8.35
N LEU A 513 1.17 -3.98 -9.52
CA LEU A 513 1.68 -3.09 -10.56
C LEU A 513 0.61 -2.61 -11.54
N PHE A 514 0.79 -1.40 -12.08
CA PHE A 514 -0.08 -0.81 -13.10
C PHE A 514 0.51 -1.01 -14.50
N PRO A 515 -0.26 -1.42 -15.54
CA PRO A 515 -1.58 -1.99 -15.44
C PRO A 515 -1.58 -3.39 -14.84
N GLY A 516 -0.43 -4.07 -14.78
CA GLY A 516 -0.20 -5.37 -14.18
C GLY A 516 -1.18 -6.46 -14.63
N SER A 517 -1.27 -7.52 -13.86
CA SER A 517 -2.18 -8.65 -14.12
C SER A 517 -3.66 -8.24 -14.01
N CYS A 518 -3.97 -7.24 -13.19
CA CYS A 518 -5.33 -6.74 -12.94
C CYS A 518 -5.83 -5.78 -14.03
N GLY A 519 -4.95 -5.29 -14.91
CA GLY A 519 -5.30 -4.37 -15.99
C GLY A 519 -5.78 -3.00 -15.50
N ILE A 520 -5.33 -2.53 -14.36
CA ILE A 520 -5.70 -1.25 -13.77
C ILE A 520 -4.87 -0.13 -14.39
N THR A 521 -5.51 0.75 -15.13
CA THR A 521 -4.86 1.78 -15.96
C THR A 521 -4.89 3.18 -15.38
N GLU A 522 -5.28 3.32 -14.10
CA GLU A 522 -5.38 4.62 -13.44
C GLU A 522 -5.01 4.58 -11.96
N PHE A 523 -4.39 5.66 -11.50
CA PHE A 523 -4.22 6.01 -10.10
C PHE A 523 -4.81 7.40 -9.87
N THR A 524 -5.92 7.47 -9.12
CA THR A 524 -6.70 8.69 -8.92
C THR A 524 -7.12 8.83 -7.46
N ASN A 525 -7.65 10.00 -7.09
CA ASN A 525 -8.16 10.25 -5.73
C ASN A 525 -9.17 9.20 -5.23
N ILE A 526 -9.82 8.47 -6.14
CA ILE A 526 -10.94 7.59 -5.83
C ILE A 526 -10.56 6.13 -5.97
N SER A 527 -9.77 5.82 -6.99
CA SER A 527 -9.40 4.43 -7.26
C SER A 527 -8.61 3.80 -6.10
N HIS A 528 -7.83 4.61 -5.35
CA HIS A 528 -6.89 4.13 -4.31
C HIS A 528 -7.00 4.89 -2.98
N ILE A 529 -8.13 5.51 -2.69
CA ILE A 529 -8.29 6.42 -1.54
C ILE A 529 -8.08 5.77 -0.16
N ASN A 530 -8.37 4.50 -0.04
CA ASN A 530 -8.28 3.77 1.23
C ASN A 530 -7.06 2.84 1.30
N VAL A 531 -6.26 2.79 0.23
CA VAL A 531 -5.15 1.85 0.05
C VAL A 531 -3.96 2.59 -0.54
N GLY A 532 -3.23 3.32 0.30
CA GLY A 532 -2.00 4.04 -0.08
C GLY A 532 -2.18 5.27 -0.97
N GLY A 533 -3.35 5.51 -1.55
CA GLY A 533 -3.61 6.67 -2.44
C GLY A 533 -4.07 7.93 -1.71
N ARG A 534 -4.36 7.84 -0.41
CA ARG A 534 -4.74 8.97 0.42
C ARG A 534 -3.50 9.60 1.06
N LEU A 535 -3.42 10.93 1.05
CA LEU A 535 -2.41 11.69 1.77
C LEU A 535 -2.63 11.60 3.29
N PHE A 536 -1.55 11.55 4.04
CA PHE A 536 -1.55 11.68 5.51
C PHE A 536 -1.61 13.14 5.96
N ASN A 537 -1.07 14.05 5.14
CA ASN A 537 -1.06 15.47 5.38
C ASN A 537 -2.04 16.18 4.43
N GLN A 538 -2.75 17.20 4.92
CA GLN A 538 -3.66 17.97 4.08
C GLN A 538 -2.92 18.63 2.92
N ASN A 539 -3.51 18.60 1.73
CA ASN A 539 -3.07 19.34 0.56
C ASN A 539 -3.55 20.82 0.63
N ASP A 540 -3.13 21.65 -0.31
CA ASP A 540 -3.41 23.09 -0.39
C ASP A 540 -4.90 23.43 -0.39
N ASP A 541 -5.74 22.55 -0.96
CA ASP A 541 -7.19 22.70 -0.99
C ASP A 541 -7.90 22.25 0.30
N GLY A 542 -7.14 21.79 1.30
CA GLY A 542 -7.64 21.30 2.58
C GLY A 542 -8.21 19.88 2.54
N THR A 543 -8.06 19.15 1.43
CA THR A 543 -8.39 17.73 1.33
C THR A 543 -7.17 16.85 1.63
N PHE A 544 -7.39 15.52 1.77
CA PHE A 544 -6.35 14.51 1.87
C PHE A 544 -6.16 13.77 0.53
N TYR A 545 -6.40 14.46 -0.59
CA TYR A 545 -6.23 13.95 -1.93
C TYR A 545 -5.02 14.56 -2.60
N LEU A 546 -4.32 13.75 -3.39
CA LEU A 546 -3.20 14.23 -4.18
C LEU A 546 -3.65 15.22 -5.26
N ASN A 547 -4.86 15.04 -5.83
CA ASN A 547 -5.43 15.85 -6.92
C ASN A 547 -4.57 15.89 -8.19
N LYS A 548 -3.72 14.91 -8.38
CA LYS A 548 -2.80 14.76 -9.51
C LYS A 548 -2.97 13.36 -10.13
N PRO A 549 -4.07 13.10 -10.85
CA PRO A 549 -4.37 11.77 -11.38
C PRO A 549 -3.35 11.33 -12.42
N ILE A 550 -3.03 10.03 -12.38
CA ILE A 550 -2.32 9.30 -13.42
C ILE A 550 -3.35 8.43 -14.11
N THR A 551 -3.44 8.52 -15.44
CA THR A 551 -4.43 7.80 -16.22
C THR A 551 -3.80 7.24 -17.50
N ASN A 552 -4.52 6.39 -18.23
CA ASN A 552 -4.04 5.78 -19.47
C ASN A 552 -2.69 5.06 -19.31
N ILE A 553 -2.47 4.44 -18.15
CA ILE A 553 -1.25 3.65 -17.91
C ILE A 553 -1.28 2.47 -18.87
N LYS A 554 -0.23 2.36 -19.68
CA LYS A 554 -0.08 1.31 -20.70
C LYS A 554 1.32 0.73 -20.61
N GLU A 555 1.40 -0.56 -20.81
CA GLU A 555 2.66 -1.28 -20.97
C GLU A 555 2.76 -1.77 -22.42
N ALA A 556 3.85 -1.43 -23.08
CA ALA A 556 4.14 -1.89 -24.42
C ALA A 556 4.72 -3.31 -24.40
N ALA A 557 4.71 -4.01 -25.54
CA ALA A 557 5.22 -5.38 -25.63
C ALA A 557 6.71 -5.54 -25.30
N ASP A 558 7.48 -4.46 -25.35
CA ASP A 558 8.89 -4.38 -24.98
C ASP A 558 9.11 -3.92 -23.52
N GLY A 559 8.03 -3.82 -22.74
CA GLY A 559 8.08 -3.46 -21.32
C GLY A 559 8.19 -1.96 -21.03
N LEU A 560 8.09 -1.09 -22.05
CA LEU A 560 8.05 0.35 -21.83
C LEU A 560 6.70 0.79 -21.28
N ILE A 561 6.71 1.68 -20.30
CA ILE A 561 5.51 2.24 -19.68
C ILE A 561 5.21 3.62 -20.24
N SER A 562 3.93 3.88 -20.53
CA SER A 562 3.41 5.20 -20.89
C SER A 562 2.19 5.53 -20.06
N PHE A 563 2.01 6.81 -19.71
CA PHE A 563 0.85 7.28 -18.95
C PHE A 563 0.60 8.76 -19.15
N ASP A 564 -0.61 9.21 -18.81
CA ASP A 564 -1.02 10.61 -18.79
C ASP A 564 -1.07 11.11 -17.34
N PHE A 565 -0.24 12.10 -17.01
CA PHE A 565 -0.27 12.83 -15.76
C PHE A 565 -1.18 14.06 -15.88
N MET A 566 -2.17 14.20 -14.97
CA MET A 566 -3.16 15.27 -14.97
C MET A 566 -3.88 15.46 -16.31
N GLY A 567 -4.11 14.34 -17.04
CA GLY A 567 -4.77 14.35 -18.34
C GLY A 567 -3.83 14.35 -19.55
N GLY A 568 -2.52 14.38 -19.36
CA GLY A 568 -1.50 14.20 -20.38
C GLY A 568 -1.20 15.46 -21.16
N ILE A 569 -1.90 15.71 -22.25
CA ILE A 569 -1.74 16.92 -23.05
C ILE A 569 -2.92 17.87 -22.85
N TYR A 570 -2.66 19.16 -22.97
CA TYR A 570 -3.73 20.14 -22.94
C TYR A 570 -4.60 20.01 -24.19
N VAL A 571 -5.85 19.64 -23.97
CA VAL A 571 -6.89 19.67 -25.00
C VAL A 571 -7.90 20.74 -24.62
N PRO A 572 -8.09 21.76 -25.47
CA PRO A 572 -9.01 22.86 -25.13
C PRO A 572 -10.45 22.33 -24.98
N LYS A 573 -11.14 22.86 -23.96
CA LYS A 573 -12.55 22.49 -23.69
C LYS A 573 -13.48 23.19 -24.64
N PRO A 574 -14.43 22.49 -25.31
CA PRO A 574 -15.44 23.14 -26.12
C PRO A 574 -16.29 24.13 -25.34
N HIS A 575 -16.57 25.28 -25.92
CA HIS A 575 -17.36 26.35 -25.33
C HIS A 575 -18.52 26.77 -26.25
N SER A 576 -19.31 27.77 -25.86
CA SER A 576 -20.47 28.24 -26.62
C SER A 576 -21.49 27.15 -27.01
N VAL A 577 -21.52 26.08 -26.18
CA VAL A 577 -22.37 24.91 -26.46
C VAL A 577 -23.84 25.29 -26.42
N SER A 578 -24.58 25.01 -27.49
CA SER A 578 -26.01 25.27 -27.61
C SER A 578 -26.69 24.21 -28.43
N ALA A 579 -27.99 24.10 -28.31
CA ALA A 579 -28.77 23.22 -29.18
C ALA A 579 -30.09 23.88 -29.62
N GLU A 580 -30.55 23.48 -30.78
CA GLU A 580 -31.85 23.86 -31.31
C GLU A 580 -32.66 22.66 -31.83
N THR A 581 -33.98 22.71 -31.61
CA THR A 581 -34.90 21.69 -32.12
C THR A 581 -35.08 21.88 -33.62
N GLU A 582 -34.76 20.88 -34.41
CA GLU A 582 -34.95 20.91 -35.87
C GLU A 582 -36.27 20.25 -36.28
N GLU A 583 -36.59 19.15 -35.65
CA GLU A 583 -37.80 18.36 -35.84
C GLU A 583 -38.34 17.89 -34.48
N SER A 584 -39.60 17.45 -34.40
CA SER A 584 -40.21 16.96 -33.15
C SER A 584 -39.48 15.75 -32.51
N ASN A 585 -38.56 15.14 -33.23
CA ASN A 585 -37.76 14.01 -32.81
C ASN A 585 -36.29 14.18 -33.19
N ALA A 586 -35.80 15.41 -33.35
CA ALA A 586 -34.41 15.72 -33.67
C ALA A 586 -33.99 17.07 -33.10
N PHE A 587 -32.74 17.15 -32.70
CA PHE A 587 -32.08 18.43 -32.34
C PHE A 587 -30.65 18.46 -32.88
N VAL A 588 -30.13 19.66 -33.05
CA VAL A 588 -28.79 19.91 -33.52
C VAL A 588 -28.02 20.62 -32.39
N VAL A 589 -26.82 20.13 -32.06
CA VAL A 589 -25.92 20.73 -31.12
C VAL A 589 -24.84 21.49 -31.88
N HIS A 590 -24.50 22.68 -31.40
CA HIS A 590 -23.43 23.55 -31.91
C HIS A 590 -22.48 23.89 -30.80
N TRP A 591 -21.21 24.07 -31.13
CA TRP A 591 -20.15 24.46 -30.22
C TRP A 591 -19.02 25.20 -30.92
N ASP A 592 -18.17 25.82 -30.15
CA ASP A 592 -16.89 26.39 -30.57
C ASP A 592 -15.75 25.86 -29.74
N ILE A 593 -14.53 26.06 -30.23
CA ILE A 593 -13.29 25.66 -29.56
C ILE A 593 -12.16 26.62 -29.89
N ASP A 594 -11.31 26.86 -28.89
CA ASP A 594 -10.09 27.65 -29.04
C ASP A 594 -8.90 26.73 -29.34
N GLY A 595 -8.40 26.75 -30.58
CA GLY A 595 -7.27 25.94 -31.02
C GLY A 595 -7.65 24.76 -31.93
N GLU A 596 -6.64 23.97 -32.30
CA GLU A 596 -6.80 22.80 -33.18
C GLU A 596 -6.99 21.54 -32.36
N VAL A 597 -7.93 20.71 -32.78
CA VAL A 597 -8.24 19.39 -32.22
C VAL A 597 -8.52 18.41 -33.35
N ASP A 598 -8.36 17.11 -33.09
CA ASP A 598 -8.53 16.07 -34.10
C ASP A 598 -10.02 15.77 -34.34
N SER A 599 -10.75 15.66 -33.23
CA SER A 599 -12.17 15.35 -33.28
C SER A 599 -12.91 15.78 -32.02
N PHE A 600 -14.23 15.54 -31.99
CA PHE A 600 -15.10 15.73 -30.85
C PHE A 600 -15.88 14.46 -30.53
N GLU A 601 -16.17 14.34 -29.22
CA GLU A 601 -17.10 13.34 -28.73
C GLU A 601 -18.27 14.03 -28.04
N ILE A 602 -19.48 13.63 -28.39
CA ILE A 602 -20.72 14.17 -27.84
C ILE A 602 -21.53 13.09 -27.15
N GLU A 603 -22.03 13.41 -25.97
CA GLU A 603 -22.96 12.57 -25.22
C GLU A 603 -24.33 13.26 -25.18
N ALA A 604 -25.40 12.50 -25.44
CA ALA A 604 -26.77 12.92 -25.18
C ALA A 604 -27.52 11.80 -24.46
N ALA A 605 -28.25 12.14 -23.41
CA ALA A 605 -29.04 11.19 -22.64
C ALA A 605 -30.43 11.74 -22.31
N GLU A 606 -31.43 10.88 -22.36
CA GLU A 606 -32.80 11.18 -21.92
C GLU A 606 -32.82 11.62 -20.46
N ILE A 607 -33.53 12.72 -20.17
CA ILE A 607 -33.80 13.19 -18.82
C ILE A 607 -35.06 12.47 -18.32
N ARG A 608 -34.84 11.58 -17.34
CA ARG A 608 -35.93 10.91 -16.61
C ARG A 608 -35.49 10.65 -15.16
N LYS A 609 -36.45 10.37 -14.30
CA LYS A 609 -36.10 9.92 -12.95
C LYS A 609 -35.37 8.57 -13.05
N LYS A 610 -34.16 8.50 -12.53
CA LYS A 610 -33.40 7.24 -12.45
C LYS A 610 -34.16 6.23 -11.62
N THR A 611 -34.09 4.97 -12.01
CA THR A 611 -34.56 3.85 -11.17
C THR A 611 -33.57 3.60 -10.02
N PRO A 612 -33.99 2.93 -8.94
CA PRO A 612 -33.06 2.58 -7.87
C PRO A 612 -31.85 1.77 -8.35
N LEU A 613 -32.04 0.87 -9.30
CA LEU A 613 -30.96 0.05 -9.84
C LEU A 613 -29.91 0.90 -10.59
N GLU A 614 -30.36 1.90 -11.36
CA GLU A 614 -29.46 2.83 -12.07
C GLU A 614 -28.79 3.84 -11.15
N SER A 615 -29.30 3.98 -9.95
CA SER A 615 -28.80 4.90 -8.91
C SER A 615 -27.97 4.19 -7.85
N LEU A 616 -27.82 2.87 -7.97
CA LEU A 616 -27.09 2.06 -6.99
C LEU A 616 -25.59 2.37 -7.08
N MET A 617 -25.03 2.89 -6.00
CA MET A 617 -23.60 3.22 -5.89
C MET A 617 -22.82 2.13 -5.15
N ILE A 618 -23.40 1.57 -4.09
CA ILE A 618 -22.81 0.52 -3.26
C ILE A 618 -23.87 -0.53 -2.97
N SER A 619 -23.49 -1.80 -3.05
CA SER A 619 -24.28 -2.92 -2.54
C SER A 619 -23.34 -3.91 -1.88
N GLU A 620 -23.56 -4.16 -0.59
CA GLU A 620 -22.78 -5.11 0.21
C GLU A 620 -23.72 -5.98 1.02
N ASN A 621 -23.50 -7.29 0.98
CA ASN A 621 -24.33 -8.26 1.69
C ASN A 621 -23.63 -8.90 2.90
N PHE A 622 -22.37 -8.58 3.13
CA PHE A 622 -21.53 -9.09 4.21
C PHE A 622 -21.52 -10.63 4.32
N ALA A 623 -21.70 -11.33 3.20
CA ALA A 623 -21.79 -12.79 3.20
C ALA A 623 -20.49 -13.47 3.63
N ASN A 624 -19.34 -12.87 3.29
CA ASN A 624 -18.02 -13.41 3.67
C ASN A 624 -17.70 -13.21 5.16
N PHE A 625 -18.49 -12.42 5.90
CA PHE A 625 -18.38 -12.29 7.35
C PHE A 625 -19.18 -13.35 8.11
N LEU A 626 -19.98 -14.18 7.42
CA LEU A 626 -20.84 -15.15 8.05
C LEU A 626 -20.02 -16.35 8.55
N THR A 627 -20.21 -16.69 9.83
CA THR A 627 -19.75 -17.94 10.45
C THR A 627 -20.91 -18.94 10.52
N GLU A 628 -20.60 -20.22 10.83
CA GLU A 628 -21.62 -21.25 11.00
C GLU A 628 -22.66 -20.87 12.09
N PRO A 629 -23.96 -21.15 11.89
CA PRO A 629 -24.98 -20.84 12.87
C PRO A 629 -24.71 -21.51 14.21
N GLY A 630 -24.62 -20.74 15.27
CA GLY A 630 -24.31 -21.19 16.62
C GLY A 630 -22.84 -21.25 17.00
N SER A 631 -21.96 -20.82 16.09
CA SER A 631 -20.57 -20.52 16.44
C SER A 631 -20.50 -19.22 17.23
N ASP A 632 -19.47 -19.08 18.07
CA ASP A 632 -19.13 -17.80 18.68
C ASP A 632 -18.73 -16.79 17.59
N ASP A 633 -19.01 -15.51 17.86
CA ASP A 633 -18.50 -14.43 16.99
C ASP A 633 -16.98 -14.49 16.90
N GLY A 634 -16.44 -14.20 15.72
CA GLY A 634 -14.99 -14.10 15.50
C GLY A 634 -14.37 -13.09 16.45
N LYS A 635 -13.18 -13.38 16.90
CA LYS A 635 -12.43 -12.55 17.88
C LYS A 635 -11.30 -11.74 17.24
N MET A 636 -10.94 -12.07 16.00
CA MET A 636 -9.94 -11.34 15.23
C MET A 636 -10.56 -10.04 14.69
N ASP A 637 -9.91 -8.90 14.94
CA ASP A 637 -10.30 -7.62 14.35
C ASP A 637 -9.88 -7.61 12.86
N LEU A 638 -10.87 -7.52 11.99
CA LEU A 638 -10.71 -7.55 10.53
C LEU A 638 -10.57 -6.16 9.91
N SER A 639 -10.40 -5.13 10.71
CA SER A 639 -10.40 -3.74 10.24
C SER A 639 -9.37 -3.47 9.14
N THR A 640 -8.26 -4.19 9.16
CA THR A 640 -7.19 -4.09 8.14
C THR A 640 -7.36 -5.07 6.97
N TYR A 641 -8.37 -5.95 7.00
CA TYR A 641 -8.60 -7.00 6.00
C TYR A 641 -9.94 -6.85 5.28
N LEU A 642 -10.55 -5.68 5.31
CA LEU A 642 -11.93 -5.50 4.83
C LEU A 642 -12.08 -5.80 3.35
N ASN A 643 -11.07 -5.51 2.53
CA ASN A 643 -11.13 -5.80 1.10
C ASN A 643 -11.28 -7.30 0.79
N SER A 644 -10.71 -8.18 1.62
CA SER A 644 -10.87 -9.64 1.47
C SER A 644 -12.25 -10.15 1.91
N TYR A 645 -13.02 -9.35 2.65
CA TYR A 645 -14.32 -9.74 3.19
C TYR A 645 -15.49 -9.04 2.53
N THR A 646 -15.27 -7.89 1.90
CA THR A 646 -16.31 -7.11 1.24
C THR A 646 -16.36 -7.40 -0.25
N GLN A 647 -17.53 -7.25 -0.86
CA GLN A 647 -17.73 -7.43 -2.30
C GLN A 647 -17.16 -6.25 -3.13
N ILE A 648 -16.92 -5.14 -2.47
CA ILE A 648 -16.40 -3.92 -3.07
C ILE A 648 -15.24 -3.44 -2.22
N ASN A 649 -14.09 -3.21 -2.81
CA ASN A 649 -12.91 -2.68 -2.14
C ASN A 649 -13.12 -1.25 -1.61
N GLY A 650 -12.30 -0.86 -0.65
CA GLY A 650 -12.26 0.50 -0.13
C GLY A 650 -13.12 0.73 1.12
N TRP A 651 -13.67 -0.31 1.74
CA TRP A 651 -14.24 -0.20 3.07
C TRP A 651 -13.14 0.00 4.10
N SER A 652 -13.42 0.81 5.10
CA SER A 652 -12.52 1.05 6.23
C SER A 652 -13.29 1.04 7.55
N GLY A 653 -12.59 0.86 8.65
CA GLY A 653 -13.28 0.84 9.95
C GLY A 653 -12.38 0.39 11.08
N LYS A 654 -13.00 0.13 12.23
CA LYS A 654 -12.30 -0.30 13.44
C LYS A 654 -13.20 -1.24 14.28
N ARG A 655 -12.61 -2.30 14.82
CA ARG A 655 -13.32 -3.29 15.64
C ARG A 655 -14.39 -4.04 14.84
N ILE A 656 -13.98 -4.71 13.77
CA ILE A 656 -14.86 -5.42 12.84
C ILE A 656 -14.55 -6.91 12.91
N TYR A 657 -15.57 -7.74 13.01
CA TYR A 657 -15.42 -9.18 13.27
C TYR A 657 -16.40 -10.00 12.42
N THR A 658 -16.08 -11.27 12.19
CA THR A 658 -17.04 -12.25 11.65
C THR A 658 -18.12 -12.59 12.68
N SER A 659 -19.31 -12.99 12.23
CA SER A 659 -20.40 -13.47 13.10
C SER A 659 -21.43 -14.28 12.32
N ALA A 660 -22.34 -14.95 13.02
CA ALA A 660 -23.49 -15.65 12.42
C ALA A 660 -24.54 -14.70 11.81
N ASP A 661 -24.53 -13.41 12.13
CA ASP A 661 -25.50 -12.40 11.69
C ASP A 661 -24.97 -11.40 10.65
N GLY A 662 -23.70 -11.54 10.18
CA GLY A 662 -23.01 -10.64 9.25
C GLY A 662 -21.73 -10.06 9.84
N ALA A 663 -21.33 -8.87 9.44
CA ALA A 663 -20.22 -8.17 10.05
C ALA A 663 -20.62 -7.64 11.43
N LYS A 664 -19.87 -7.99 12.46
CA LYS A 664 -20.03 -7.48 13.82
C LYS A 664 -19.16 -6.25 14.00
N ILE A 665 -19.72 -5.15 14.46
CA ILE A 665 -19.06 -3.86 14.66
C ILE A 665 -18.99 -3.57 16.16
N GLY A 666 -17.78 -3.44 16.70
CA GLY A 666 -17.54 -3.26 18.14
C GLY A 666 -17.38 -4.58 18.91
N ASN A 667 -16.81 -4.50 20.10
CA ASN A 667 -16.66 -5.61 21.03
C ASN A 667 -17.22 -5.23 22.42
N SER A 668 -17.08 -6.11 23.40
CA SER A 668 -17.63 -5.90 24.76
C SER A 668 -17.02 -4.72 25.53
N THR A 669 -15.88 -4.18 25.09
CA THR A 669 -15.16 -3.11 25.78
C THR A 669 -15.17 -1.81 25.02
N ASP A 670 -15.27 -1.86 23.68
CA ASP A 670 -15.09 -0.69 22.81
C ASP A 670 -16.12 -0.66 21.68
N SER A 671 -16.62 0.54 21.38
CA SER A 671 -17.43 0.78 20.20
C SER A 671 -16.58 0.70 18.93
N GLY A 672 -17.15 0.13 17.86
CA GLY A 672 -16.55 0.08 16.54
C GLY A 672 -17.20 1.06 15.56
N HIS A 673 -16.62 1.20 14.39
CA HIS A 673 -17.23 1.89 13.26
C HIS A 673 -16.87 1.19 11.95
N LEU A 674 -17.73 1.35 10.95
CA LEU A 674 -17.52 0.89 9.58
C LEU A 674 -17.83 2.03 8.63
N MET A 675 -16.92 2.31 7.70
CA MET A 675 -17.07 3.38 6.70
C MET A 675 -17.05 2.77 5.30
N THR A 676 -17.98 3.23 4.46
CA THR A 676 -18.06 2.81 3.05
C THR A 676 -16.94 3.40 2.21
N PRO A 677 -16.65 2.83 1.03
CA PRO A 677 -15.91 3.56 -0.01
C PRO A 677 -16.58 4.89 -0.36
N PHE A 678 -15.78 5.87 -0.77
CA PHE A 678 -16.31 7.10 -1.33
C PHE A 678 -16.92 6.85 -2.71
N LYS A 679 -18.07 7.46 -2.97
CA LYS A 679 -18.76 7.39 -4.28
C LYS A 679 -19.25 8.76 -4.69
N GLU A 680 -19.16 9.02 -6.01
CA GLU A 680 -19.65 10.27 -6.58
C GLU A 680 -21.18 10.34 -6.55
N SER A 681 -21.72 11.42 -6.00
CA SER A 681 -23.14 11.76 -6.09
C SER A 681 -23.34 12.97 -7.00
N ASN A 682 -24.19 12.81 -7.98
CA ASN A 682 -24.60 13.84 -8.92
C ASN A 682 -25.99 14.42 -8.61
N SER A 683 -26.65 13.92 -7.57
CA SER A 683 -27.95 14.41 -7.08
C SER A 683 -27.77 15.26 -5.81
N ASN A 684 -28.86 15.85 -5.35
CA ASN A 684 -28.91 16.59 -4.09
C ASN A 684 -29.33 15.71 -2.89
N SER A 685 -29.34 14.41 -3.06
CA SER A 685 -29.76 13.46 -2.05
C SER A 685 -29.07 12.10 -2.22
N ILE A 686 -28.83 11.41 -1.11
CA ILE A 686 -28.31 10.04 -1.04
C ILE A 686 -29.23 9.22 -0.15
N THR A 687 -29.74 8.12 -0.68
CA THR A 687 -30.55 7.16 0.08
C THR A 687 -29.71 5.96 0.52
N ILE A 688 -29.80 5.61 1.78
CA ILE A 688 -29.16 4.45 2.39
C ILE A 688 -30.24 3.44 2.74
N LYS A 689 -29.98 2.16 2.40
CA LYS A 689 -30.75 1.02 2.90
C LYS A 689 -29.80 0.06 3.60
N LEU A 690 -30.04 -0.27 4.86
CA LEU A 690 -29.19 -1.17 5.60
C LEU A 690 -30.03 -2.07 6.53
N ALA A 691 -29.49 -3.27 6.84
CA ALA A 691 -30.10 -4.17 7.78
C ALA A 691 -29.14 -4.41 8.95
N VAL A 692 -29.61 -4.11 10.16
CA VAL A 692 -28.83 -4.18 11.40
C VAL A 692 -29.57 -4.95 12.51
N LYS A 693 -28.77 -5.40 13.49
CA LYS A 693 -29.27 -6.11 14.68
C LYS A 693 -28.37 -5.77 15.87
N SER A 694 -28.91 -5.53 17.07
CA SER A 694 -28.08 -5.34 18.27
C SER A 694 -27.52 -6.68 18.79
N LEU A 695 -26.38 -6.61 19.48
CA LEU A 695 -25.81 -7.78 20.14
C LEU A 695 -26.65 -8.22 21.32
N ASP A 696 -27.09 -7.27 22.16
CA ASP A 696 -27.91 -7.47 23.36
C ASP A 696 -29.22 -6.68 23.26
N ASN A 697 -30.05 -6.76 24.28
CA ASN A 697 -31.31 -5.98 24.40
C ASN A 697 -31.04 -4.46 24.61
N THR A 698 -29.95 -3.95 24.06
CA THR A 698 -29.63 -2.52 24.11
C THR A 698 -30.44 -1.76 23.07
N THR A 699 -30.85 -0.56 23.42
CA THR A 699 -31.56 0.36 22.52
C THR A 699 -30.70 1.54 22.10
N THR A 700 -29.39 1.46 22.32
CA THR A 700 -28.46 2.52 21.94
C THR A 700 -28.51 2.72 20.43
N PRO A 701 -28.82 3.92 19.94
CA PRO A 701 -28.97 4.17 18.51
C PRO A 701 -27.67 3.99 17.76
N ILE A 702 -27.77 3.52 16.52
CA ILE A 702 -26.65 3.47 15.56
C ILE A 702 -26.66 4.80 14.80
N LYS A 703 -25.52 5.51 14.80
CA LYS A 703 -25.32 6.76 14.11
C LYS A 703 -24.83 6.48 12.67
N LEU A 704 -25.51 7.07 11.70
CA LEU A 704 -25.05 7.15 10.31
C LEU A 704 -24.59 8.58 10.05
N SER A 705 -23.38 8.75 9.57
CA SER A 705 -22.84 10.07 9.23
C SER A 705 -22.41 10.07 7.76
N LEU A 706 -22.90 11.02 6.99
CA LEU A 706 -22.47 11.28 5.62
C LEU A 706 -21.18 12.11 5.68
N ILE A 707 -20.10 11.56 5.17
CA ILE A 707 -18.75 12.14 5.18
C ILE A 707 -18.42 12.63 3.79
N SER A 708 -18.00 13.87 3.64
CA SER A 708 -17.51 14.43 2.38
C SER A 708 -16.05 14.02 2.13
N GLU A 709 -15.58 14.23 0.92
CA GLU A 709 -14.18 14.06 0.52
C GLU A 709 -13.18 14.89 1.37
N ARG A 710 -13.63 15.98 1.99
CA ARG A 710 -12.83 16.78 2.95
C ARG A 710 -12.79 16.19 4.35
N ASN A 711 -13.33 14.98 4.51
CA ASN A 711 -13.49 14.31 5.80
C ASN A 711 -14.43 15.04 6.79
N ASP A 712 -15.29 15.94 6.31
CA ASP A 712 -16.26 16.63 7.12
C ASP A 712 -17.56 15.83 7.21
N THR A 713 -18.19 15.80 8.40
CA THR A 713 -19.55 15.29 8.53
C THR A 713 -20.54 16.30 7.96
N VAL A 714 -21.09 16.00 6.78
CA VAL A 714 -22.06 16.86 6.07
C VAL A 714 -23.44 16.75 6.71
N SER A 715 -23.83 15.55 7.06
CA SER A 715 -25.13 15.26 7.69
C SER A 715 -25.04 14.00 8.53
N SER A 716 -25.92 13.86 9.52
CA SER A 716 -25.99 12.62 10.31
C SER A 716 -27.40 12.33 10.78
N CYS A 717 -27.72 11.06 10.94
CA CYS A 717 -28.94 10.58 11.56
C CYS A 717 -28.65 9.45 12.56
N ALA A 718 -29.63 9.10 13.34
CA ALA A 718 -29.57 7.96 14.26
C ALA A 718 -30.74 7.00 13.96
N ILE A 719 -30.43 5.72 13.82
CA ILE A 719 -31.42 4.67 13.66
C ILE A 719 -31.56 3.87 14.96
N ALA A 720 -32.77 3.40 15.23
CA ALA A 720 -33.01 2.56 16.40
C ALA A 720 -32.27 1.23 16.26
N ASN A 721 -31.65 0.79 17.35
CA ASN A 721 -31.06 -0.54 17.39
C ASN A 721 -32.08 -1.51 18.01
N SER A 722 -32.14 -2.76 17.55
CA SER A 722 -33.08 -3.79 17.96
C SER A 722 -32.40 -5.15 18.01
N HIS A 723 -32.78 -5.96 18.99
CA HIS A 723 -32.32 -7.34 19.09
C HIS A 723 -32.82 -8.23 17.93
N GLU A 724 -33.91 -7.83 17.27
CA GLU A 724 -34.33 -8.45 16.01
C GLU A 724 -33.74 -7.69 14.82
N LYS A 725 -33.37 -8.41 13.77
CA LYS A 725 -32.89 -7.82 12.52
C LYS A 725 -33.92 -6.87 11.93
N GLN A 726 -33.57 -5.61 11.79
CA GLN A 726 -34.40 -4.55 11.22
C GLN A 726 -33.76 -3.98 9.96
N SER A 727 -34.57 -3.64 8.97
CA SER A 727 -34.14 -2.93 7.77
C SER A 727 -34.61 -1.48 7.87
N TYR A 728 -33.69 -0.56 7.56
CA TYR A 728 -33.94 0.87 7.57
C TYR A 728 -33.65 1.47 6.20
N VAL A 729 -34.47 2.43 5.81
CA VAL A 729 -34.22 3.31 4.66
C VAL A 729 -34.15 4.74 5.20
N PHE A 730 -33.10 5.44 4.85
CA PHE A 730 -32.88 6.82 5.24
C PHE A 730 -32.30 7.62 4.07
N THR A 731 -32.78 8.85 3.86
CA THR A 731 -32.30 9.76 2.82
C THR A 731 -31.63 10.99 3.44
N PHE A 732 -30.38 11.23 3.09
CA PHE A 732 -29.71 12.50 3.30
C PHE A 732 -30.12 13.46 2.17
N THR A 733 -30.66 14.61 2.49
CA THR A 733 -31.13 15.62 1.54
C THR A 733 -30.29 16.89 1.60
N ASP A 734 -30.47 17.75 0.61
CA ASP A 734 -29.80 19.06 0.53
C ASP A 734 -28.27 19.00 0.53
N ILE A 735 -27.73 17.93 -0.06
CA ILE A 735 -26.29 17.77 -0.27
C ILE A 735 -25.83 18.42 -1.58
N ALA A 736 -24.58 18.87 -1.63
CA ALA A 736 -23.94 19.29 -2.86
C ALA A 736 -23.58 18.08 -3.75
N LYS A 737 -23.26 18.31 -5.00
CA LYS A 737 -22.60 17.29 -5.82
C LYS A 737 -21.17 17.09 -5.32
N GLY A 738 -20.70 15.86 -5.26
CA GLY A 738 -19.37 15.54 -4.76
C GLY A 738 -19.23 14.08 -4.36
N TYR A 739 -18.13 13.76 -3.70
CA TYR A 739 -17.82 12.40 -3.25
C TYR A 739 -18.21 12.24 -1.79
N TYR A 740 -18.87 11.13 -1.49
CA TYR A 740 -19.41 10.85 -0.16
C TYR A 740 -19.18 9.40 0.26
N ALA A 741 -18.85 9.22 1.53
CA ALA A 741 -18.87 7.95 2.24
C ALA A 741 -19.86 8.00 3.40
N VAL A 742 -20.30 6.84 3.88
CA VAL A 742 -21.17 6.72 5.06
C VAL A 742 -20.40 6.05 6.18
N ASN A 743 -20.21 6.74 7.29
CA ASN A 743 -19.66 6.17 8.51
C ASN A 743 -20.80 5.67 9.39
N ILE A 744 -20.74 4.40 9.79
CA ILE A 744 -21.74 3.67 10.58
C ILE A 744 -21.11 3.36 11.93
N GLN A 745 -21.64 3.91 13.01
CA GLN A 745 -21.06 3.80 14.34
C GLN A 745 -22.13 3.54 15.41
N GLY A 746 -21.95 2.50 16.23
CA GLY A 746 -22.76 2.25 17.41
C GLY A 746 -22.11 2.76 18.69
N GLY A 747 -22.89 3.05 19.73
CA GLY A 747 -22.37 3.20 21.09
C GLY A 747 -22.11 1.86 21.78
N GLU A 748 -22.76 0.82 21.29
CA GLU A 748 -22.66 -0.58 21.71
C GLU A 748 -22.43 -1.46 20.46
N PRO A 749 -21.92 -2.70 20.62
CA PRO A 749 -21.74 -3.61 19.51
C PRO A 749 -23.04 -3.95 18.78
N PHE A 750 -22.97 -4.04 17.46
CA PHE A 750 -24.10 -4.39 16.60
C PHE A 750 -23.63 -5.19 15.38
N TYR A 751 -24.58 -5.83 14.72
CA TYR A 751 -24.35 -6.57 13.47
C TYR A 751 -24.93 -5.81 12.29
N ILE A 752 -24.23 -5.85 11.16
CA ILE A 752 -24.72 -5.37 9.88
C ILE A 752 -24.72 -6.52 8.87
N SER A 753 -25.85 -6.78 8.24
CA SER A 753 -26.02 -7.91 7.33
C SER A 753 -26.27 -7.51 5.87
N SER A 754 -26.55 -6.23 5.61
CA SER A 754 -26.59 -5.67 4.26
C SER A 754 -26.52 -4.16 4.32
N PHE A 755 -25.93 -3.58 3.28
CA PHE A 755 -25.85 -2.14 3.05
C PHE A 755 -26.02 -1.83 1.58
N SER A 756 -26.80 -0.80 1.26
CA SER A 756 -26.90 -0.27 -0.09
C SER A 756 -26.99 1.26 -0.05
N MET A 757 -26.32 1.91 -1.00
CA MET A 757 -26.28 3.36 -1.15
C MET A 757 -26.72 3.74 -2.54
N PHE A 758 -27.59 4.73 -2.66
CA PHE A 758 -28.22 5.15 -3.93
C PHE A 758 -28.07 6.66 -4.11
N ASP A 759 -27.72 7.06 -5.35
CA ASP A 759 -27.67 8.48 -5.79
C ASP A 759 -29.07 8.99 -6.10
N GLY A 760 -29.74 9.56 -5.13
CA GLY A 760 -31.09 10.11 -5.26
C GLY A 760 -31.96 9.87 -4.03
N ASP A 761 -33.21 10.39 -4.10
CA ASP A 761 -34.23 10.19 -3.07
C ASP A 761 -35.19 9.06 -3.47
N PHE A 762 -35.17 7.98 -2.67
CA PHE A 762 -35.96 6.77 -2.87
C PHE A 762 -36.68 6.38 -1.60
N SER A 763 -37.98 6.14 -1.69
CA SER A 763 -38.78 5.61 -0.60
C SER A 763 -38.54 4.12 -0.38
N GLU A 764 -38.95 3.60 0.77
CA GLU A 764 -38.89 2.15 1.05
C GLU A 764 -39.65 1.32 0.00
N ASN A 765 -40.74 1.84 -0.54
CA ASN A 765 -41.51 1.18 -1.61
C ASN A 765 -40.72 1.11 -2.91
N ASP A 766 -40.00 2.17 -3.26
CA ASP A 766 -39.12 2.22 -4.45
C ASP A 766 -38.02 1.16 -4.36
N LEU A 767 -37.51 0.90 -3.14
CA LEU A 767 -36.44 -0.05 -2.85
C LEU A 767 -36.94 -1.47 -2.52
N SER A 768 -38.23 -1.77 -2.74
CA SER A 768 -38.76 -3.12 -2.61
C SER A 768 -38.24 -4.03 -3.75
N ILE A 769 -38.04 -5.32 -3.45
CA ILE A 769 -37.57 -6.32 -4.45
C ILE A 769 -38.43 -6.29 -5.71
N THR A 770 -39.76 -6.13 -5.52
CA THR A 770 -40.73 -6.10 -6.63
C THR A 770 -40.55 -4.86 -7.53
N SER A 771 -40.19 -3.71 -6.92
CA SER A 771 -39.92 -2.47 -7.67
C SER A 771 -38.56 -2.44 -8.33
N MET A 772 -37.56 -3.11 -7.74
CA MET A 772 -36.22 -3.23 -8.32
C MET A 772 -36.15 -4.18 -9.52
N ILE A 773 -37.01 -5.20 -9.57
CA ILE A 773 -37.09 -6.17 -10.69
C ILE A 773 -37.99 -5.63 -11.83
N GLY A 774 -38.85 -4.64 -11.56
CA GLY A 774 -39.77 -4.06 -12.52
C GLY A 774 -39.09 -3.16 -13.56
N LEU A 775 -39.02 -3.68 -14.80
CA LEU A 775 -38.77 -2.97 -16.07
C LEU A 775 -37.60 -1.97 -16.07
N ILE A 776 -36.41 -2.47 -16.34
CA ILE A 776 -35.36 -1.67 -16.93
C ILE A 776 -35.83 -1.20 -18.29
N THR A 777 -36.47 -0.03 -18.37
CA THR A 777 -36.68 0.64 -19.64
C THR A 777 -35.33 1.17 -20.08
N PRO A 778 -34.77 0.75 -21.23
CA PRO A 778 -33.49 1.28 -21.69
C PRO A 778 -33.55 2.81 -21.75
N VAL A 779 -32.58 3.46 -21.15
CA VAL A 779 -32.41 4.91 -21.27
C VAL A 779 -31.98 5.19 -22.70
N GLU A 780 -32.60 6.14 -23.33
CA GLU A 780 -32.14 6.62 -24.63
C GLU A 780 -30.84 7.43 -24.40
N LYS A 781 -29.72 6.80 -24.70
CA LYS A 781 -28.38 7.37 -24.50
C LYS A 781 -27.56 7.20 -25.78
N TYR A 782 -26.90 8.26 -26.16
CA TYR A 782 -26.03 8.32 -27.33
C TYR A 782 -24.65 8.82 -26.91
N LEU A 783 -23.62 8.14 -27.37
CA LEU A 783 -22.24 8.58 -27.32
C LEU A 783 -21.68 8.47 -28.74
N VAL A 784 -21.27 9.59 -29.31
CA VAL A 784 -20.77 9.68 -30.68
C VAL A 784 -19.40 10.31 -30.67
N SER A 785 -18.42 9.59 -31.20
CA SER A 785 -17.00 10.01 -31.27
C SER A 785 -16.59 10.26 -32.72
N GLY A 786 -15.42 10.90 -32.91
CA GLY A 786 -14.83 11.13 -34.23
C GLY A 786 -15.54 12.19 -35.07
N ILE A 787 -16.23 13.14 -34.40
CA ILE A 787 -16.91 14.26 -35.08
C ILE A 787 -15.85 15.31 -35.40
N THR A 788 -15.72 15.68 -36.70
CA THR A 788 -14.75 16.72 -37.15
C THR A 788 -15.40 18.09 -37.35
N GLU A 789 -16.71 18.13 -37.44
CA GLU A 789 -17.47 19.37 -37.57
C GLU A 789 -17.82 19.95 -36.18
N LYS A 790 -18.04 21.25 -36.11
CA LYS A 790 -18.48 21.93 -34.87
C LYS A 790 -20.00 21.87 -34.64
N THR A 791 -20.63 20.84 -35.17
CA THR A 791 -22.07 20.61 -35.06
C THR A 791 -22.39 19.13 -35.18
N TYR A 792 -23.44 18.69 -34.49
CA TYR A 792 -23.94 17.31 -34.63
C TYR A 792 -25.46 17.24 -34.48
N LYS A 793 -26.11 16.45 -35.32
CA LYS A 793 -27.58 16.24 -35.32
C LYS A 793 -27.94 14.89 -34.71
N PHE A 794 -28.70 14.91 -33.63
CA PHE A 794 -29.40 13.73 -33.11
C PHE A 794 -30.78 13.65 -33.77
N ALA A 795 -31.14 12.52 -34.32
CA ALA A 795 -32.40 12.30 -35.06
C ALA A 795 -33.06 10.98 -34.68
N ASN A 796 -34.34 10.84 -34.98
CA ASN A 796 -35.17 9.67 -34.69
C ASN A 796 -35.31 9.38 -33.18
N LEU A 797 -35.30 10.42 -32.38
CA LEU A 797 -35.39 10.37 -30.93
C LEU A 797 -36.82 10.00 -30.49
N LYS A 798 -36.93 9.26 -29.40
CA LYS A 798 -38.20 8.83 -28.78
C LYS A 798 -38.53 9.68 -27.55
N ALA A 799 -37.52 9.99 -26.72
CA ALA A 799 -37.68 10.84 -25.57
C ALA A 799 -37.90 12.30 -25.99
N LYS A 800 -38.47 13.06 -25.08
CA LYS A 800 -38.80 14.47 -25.30
C LYS A 800 -37.87 15.46 -24.66
N GLU A 801 -37.05 15.03 -23.76
CA GLU A 801 -36.13 15.89 -23.03
C GLU A 801 -34.77 15.20 -22.90
N PHE A 802 -33.70 15.91 -23.25
CA PHE A 802 -32.34 15.40 -23.25
C PHE A 802 -31.41 16.34 -22.51
N GLN A 803 -30.44 15.78 -21.83
CA GLN A 803 -29.20 16.47 -21.43
C GLN A 803 -28.09 16.06 -22.39
N TYR A 804 -27.20 16.98 -22.71
CA TYR A 804 -26.07 16.73 -23.60
C TYR A 804 -24.84 17.51 -23.14
N ARG A 805 -23.67 16.98 -23.50
CA ARG A 805 -22.35 17.59 -23.26
C ARG A 805 -21.38 17.14 -24.34
N ILE A 806 -20.29 17.86 -24.48
CA ILE A 806 -19.30 17.61 -25.52
C ILE A 806 -17.89 17.75 -24.95
N ARG A 807 -16.94 16.99 -25.49
CA ARG A 807 -15.51 17.15 -25.27
C ARG A 807 -14.76 17.08 -26.59
N ALA A 808 -13.55 17.63 -26.61
CA ALA A 808 -12.64 17.55 -27.74
C ALA A 808 -11.62 16.41 -27.53
N GLU A 809 -11.07 15.92 -28.65
CA GLU A 809 -10.02 14.92 -28.68
C GLU A 809 -8.84 15.47 -29.48
N LYS A 810 -7.63 15.26 -28.98
CA LYS A 810 -6.37 15.59 -29.67
C LYS A 810 -5.29 14.60 -29.25
N ASP A 811 -4.57 14.02 -30.21
CA ASP A 811 -3.49 13.05 -29.97
C ASP A 811 -3.89 11.95 -28.96
N GLU A 812 -5.09 11.38 -29.12
CA GLU A 812 -5.69 10.37 -28.22
C GLU A 812 -5.98 10.84 -26.78
N ALA A 813 -5.86 12.11 -26.46
CA ALA A 813 -6.29 12.70 -25.20
C ALA A 813 -7.61 13.45 -25.36
N TYR A 814 -8.39 13.52 -24.28
CA TYR A 814 -9.67 14.22 -24.26
C TYR A 814 -9.60 15.45 -23.37
N SER A 815 -10.30 16.50 -23.80
CA SER A 815 -10.57 17.63 -22.93
C SER A 815 -11.54 17.25 -21.80
N GLN A 816 -11.66 18.10 -20.81
CA GLN A 816 -12.81 18.03 -19.91
C GLN A 816 -14.11 18.18 -20.68
N TRP A 817 -15.17 17.50 -20.23
CA TRP A 817 -16.49 17.68 -20.75
C TRP A 817 -16.98 19.11 -20.56
N SER A 818 -17.74 19.63 -21.53
CA SER A 818 -18.55 20.84 -21.31
C SER A 818 -19.56 20.59 -20.17
N GLU A 819 -20.06 21.67 -19.58
CA GLU A 819 -21.20 21.55 -18.67
C GLU A 819 -22.40 20.93 -19.39
N TYR A 820 -23.18 20.12 -18.66
CA TYR A 820 -24.44 19.60 -19.21
C TYR A 820 -25.37 20.75 -19.59
N LYS A 821 -25.89 20.66 -20.80
CA LYS A 821 -27.00 21.49 -21.30
C LYS A 821 -28.22 20.62 -21.46
N THR A 822 -29.38 21.21 -21.42
CA THR A 822 -30.66 20.52 -21.60
C THR A 822 -31.39 21.04 -22.81
N ILE A 823 -32.12 20.18 -23.49
CA ILE A 823 -33.02 20.54 -24.57
C ILE A 823 -34.33 19.77 -24.43
N LYS A 824 -35.42 20.43 -24.68
CA LYS A 824 -36.76 19.87 -24.74
C LYS A 824 -37.26 19.89 -26.19
N LEU A 825 -37.65 18.73 -26.71
CA LEU A 825 -38.22 18.61 -28.02
C LEU A 825 -39.68 18.96 -27.95
N ASP A 826 -40.02 20.16 -28.42
CA ASP A 826 -41.39 20.61 -28.47
C ASP A 826 -42.13 19.87 -29.58
N ASP A 827 -43.37 19.48 -29.36
CA ASP A 827 -44.27 19.12 -30.45
C ASP A 827 -44.42 20.37 -31.31
N LEU A 828 -44.03 20.28 -32.61
CA LEU A 828 -44.05 21.40 -33.56
C LEU A 828 -45.44 22.02 -33.76
N ASN A 829 -46.44 21.60 -33.00
CA ASN A 829 -47.78 22.12 -32.98
C ASN A 829 -47.94 23.41 -32.17
N GLY A 830 -46.87 23.91 -31.55
CA GLY A 830 -46.88 25.11 -30.70
C GLY A 830 -45.87 26.16 -31.14
N ILE A 831 -45.94 26.65 -32.38
CA ILE A 831 -45.28 27.92 -32.74
C ILE A 831 -46.08 29.07 -32.09
N THR A 832 -45.93 29.23 -30.82
CA THR A 832 -46.45 30.41 -30.14
C THR A 832 -45.39 30.98 -29.22
N SER A 833 -44.95 32.17 -29.49
CA SER A 833 -44.31 33.15 -28.66
C SER A 833 -42.77 33.33 -28.66
N ARG A 834 -41.92 32.39 -29.12
CA ARG A 834 -40.46 32.64 -29.14
C ARG A 834 -39.95 33.40 -30.38
N MET A 835 -40.70 33.47 -31.51
CA MET A 835 -40.26 34.22 -32.69
C MET A 835 -40.47 35.76 -32.57
N TYR A 836 -41.05 36.28 -31.51
CA TYR A 836 -41.35 37.69 -31.41
C TYR A 836 -40.27 38.57 -30.70
N ASN A 837 -39.22 37.98 -30.18
CA ASN A 837 -38.17 38.79 -29.48
C ASN A 837 -36.81 38.90 -30.18
N SER A 838 -36.68 38.40 -31.43
CA SER A 838 -35.47 38.70 -32.20
C SER A 838 -35.71 39.83 -33.17
N ASN A 839 -34.86 40.83 -33.19
CA ASN A 839 -34.88 42.03 -34.09
C ASN A 839 -34.69 41.72 -35.57
N SER A 840 -35.04 40.54 -36.04
CA SER A 840 -35.04 40.17 -37.46
C SER A 840 -36.39 40.53 -38.08
N LYS A 841 -36.40 41.31 -39.13
CA LYS A 841 -37.55 41.74 -39.88
C LYS A 841 -38.11 40.55 -40.72
N VAL A 842 -38.74 39.56 -40.07
CA VAL A 842 -39.46 38.51 -40.76
C VAL A 842 -40.74 39.08 -41.37
N LYS A 843 -40.93 38.90 -42.65
CA LYS A 843 -42.15 39.29 -43.34
C LYS A 843 -43.05 38.04 -43.53
N ILE A 844 -44.31 38.14 -43.13
CA ILE A 844 -45.29 37.07 -43.19
C ILE A 844 -46.28 37.37 -44.33
N TYR A 845 -46.56 36.39 -45.13
CA TYR A 845 -47.54 36.50 -46.25
C TYR A 845 -48.59 35.39 -46.15
N ASN A 846 -49.80 35.67 -46.52
CA ASN A 846 -50.81 34.65 -46.73
C ASN A 846 -50.59 33.93 -48.07
N LEU A 847 -51.39 32.89 -48.38
CA LEU A 847 -51.28 32.12 -49.65
C LEU A 847 -51.51 32.94 -50.86
N ASN A 848 -52.21 34.09 -50.74
CA ASN A 848 -52.49 35.00 -51.86
C ASN A 848 -51.36 36.02 -52.06
N GLY A 849 -50.22 35.88 -51.34
CA GLY A 849 -49.07 36.79 -51.45
C GLY A 849 -49.23 38.13 -50.73
N MET A 850 -50.31 38.34 -49.99
CA MET A 850 -50.47 39.56 -49.21
C MET A 850 -49.67 39.49 -47.90
N LYS A 851 -48.87 40.54 -47.61
CA LYS A 851 -48.17 40.71 -46.34
C LYS A 851 -49.20 40.95 -45.23
N ILE A 852 -49.01 40.17 -44.13
CA ILE A 852 -49.81 40.28 -42.90
C ILE A 852 -48.95 40.68 -41.73
N GLU A 853 -49.53 41.46 -40.81
CA GLU A 853 -48.79 41.96 -39.63
C GLU A 853 -48.87 41.01 -38.45
N ASN A 854 -49.97 40.25 -38.37
CA ASN A 854 -50.19 39.29 -37.30
C ASN A 854 -50.91 38.03 -37.83
N VAL A 855 -50.58 36.86 -37.32
CA VAL A 855 -51.25 35.60 -37.61
C VAL A 855 -52.35 35.39 -36.58
N ASN A 856 -53.57 35.57 -36.93
CA ASN A 856 -54.70 35.54 -35.97
C ASN A 856 -55.64 34.35 -36.13
N LYS A 857 -55.39 33.48 -37.08
CA LYS A 857 -56.22 32.26 -37.39
C LYS A 857 -55.33 31.13 -37.86
N GLY A 858 -55.80 29.90 -37.68
CA GLY A 858 -55.17 28.74 -38.25
C GLY A 858 -55.15 28.84 -39.80
N GLY A 859 -54.11 28.37 -40.46
CA GLY A 859 -53.89 28.45 -41.87
C GLY A 859 -52.47 28.23 -42.34
N LEU A 860 -52.25 28.24 -43.66
CA LEU A 860 -50.93 28.13 -44.24
C LEU A 860 -50.35 29.52 -44.54
N TYR A 861 -49.18 29.82 -44.08
CA TYR A 861 -48.50 31.11 -44.23
C TYR A 861 -47.10 30.93 -44.80
N ILE A 862 -46.57 31.96 -45.47
CA ILE A 862 -45.19 32.03 -45.96
C ILE A 862 -44.44 33.04 -45.08
N PHE A 863 -43.42 32.54 -44.37
CA PHE A 863 -42.50 33.35 -43.62
C PHE A 863 -41.25 33.64 -44.46
N ASP A 864 -40.95 34.92 -44.67
CA ASP A 864 -39.81 35.37 -45.45
C ASP A 864 -38.75 35.93 -44.49
N TYR A 865 -37.66 35.24 -44.31
CA TYR A 865 -36.53 35.56 -43.44
C TYR A 865 -35.44 36.40 -44.14
N GLY A 866 -35.70 36.80 -45.39
CA GLY A 866 -34.74 37.57 -46.18
C GLY A 866 -33.74 36.68 -46.94
N THR A 867 -33.27 35.67 -46.31
CA THR A 867 -32.32 34.67 -46.90
C THR A 867 -33.02 33.43 -47.47
N HIS A 868 -34.20 33.11 -46.93
CA HIS A 868 -35.01 31.97 -47.35
C HIS A 868 -36.50 32.19 -47.04
N LYS A 869 -37.38 31.47 -47.65
CA LYS A 869 -38.84 31.47 -47.41
C LYS A 869 -39.33 30.11 -46.98
N LYS A 870 -40.11 30.07 -45.90
CA LYS A 870 -40.65 28.81 -45.35
C LYS A 870 -42.19 28.86 -45.34
N LYS A 871 -42.87 27.81 -45.83
CA LYS A 871 -44.31 27.64 -45.65
C LYS A 871 -44.56 26.99 -44.29
N ILE A 872 -45.45 27.63 -43.53
CA ILE A 872 -45.73 27.15 -42.17
C ILE A 872 -47.25 27.01 -42.05
N VAL A 873 -47.70 25.87 -41.55
CA VAL A 873 -49.12 25.64 -41.19
C VAL A 873 -49.29 25.97 -39.73
N ILE A 874 -50.22 26.86 -39.43
CA ILE A 874 -50.61 27.22 -38.06
C ILE A 874 -51.99 26.63 -37.81
N TYR A 875 -52.12 25.87 -36.75
CA TYR A 875 -53.42 25.31 -36.34
C TYR A 875 -54.00 26.21 -35.24
N ASP A 876 -55.37 26.29 -35.21
CA ASP A 876 -56.12 27.10 -34.21
C ASP A 876 -55.94 26.54 -32.79
#